data_cf195e3d5397bae43083a33c7be9fe00
#
_entry.id   cf195e3d5397bae43083a33c7be9fe00
#
_cell.length_a   1.000
_cell.length_b   1.000
_cell.length_c   1.000
_cell.angle_alpha   90.00
_cell.angle_beta   90.00
_cell.angle_gamma   90.00
#
_symmetry.space_group_name_H-M   'P 1'
#
loop_
_entity.id
_entity.type
_entity.pdbx_description
1 polymer ?
#
loop_
_entity_poly.entity_id
_entity_poly.type
_entity_poly.pdbx_seq_one_letter_code
_entity_poly.pdbx_strand_id
1 'polypeptide(L)'
;MYSRIGRIRCPKWGHRDSSQRFGTMFLTLVCAAVLGSTPVLGQPSSRPYPSARHGGNYMHNYYFPPAPSSTPWAPSWSPDGRWIAVAMNGSIWKVDPDTGLAHEISYNKKYHSAPDWSPDGQWIAYTADDGGTTIQLEVVNVNTQRVHTLTSDEFIYTDPVFSPDGSQLAYVSTKPNGHFNVYVRPILNGQWAGDEIAITKDNSFGRDRLYFGEWDMHLMPAWMPNGRELLLVSNRDVPLGSGNVIRLPVIPLGIEEAETVLDEQTLYRTRPDVSIDGKRLVYSSTSGTADQFSNLYVQPTSGGEPYKMTFFNHDAFHPRWSPDGEWVAYVSNANGLPQLALLETYGGAQRRLEISDRRWKRPMGILSLNTHDGATGEATAVRVHLTASDGKFYAPTNAYARVTGEGDRIFHSRGTARVELPVGTVNLTVVKGFEFWPAKLTAEITAGEVTILTVGVDPLTDMAAKGWYSGSTHVHMNYAGNLHNTLDNLMMMSDAEDQDIVNEQIANKDNRILDHHVFVPGGGAHPISTPERILVVGQEYRPPFYGHVFMFGLEDHLISPFTTGYEGTAIESLYPSNTDMFLKAKAQGATVGYVHAFFGNSDPLEGALGGAKGFMVDAALGTTDAVEWSGAGRAGFFPVYAAWNNGLRVTAVGGEDSISNLHASKLVGSVRTYIHTGERGLEMDAWFDGLRAGHAFVSTGPLVEFTVDGAIPGETVNLPEEGGTVELRAWVRSITPIERLILVWNGKVIEEVLVEENRHEAELSRTLSVSGSGWYHLRVEGRTSERFPLDADFAQAFTNPVWITVGDHPVRSQESAAYSLRWIDKLQGMAEAWPGWRSVRERLHVFEQFEQARKVYRGFTEGSQ
;
A
#
# COMPACT_ATOMS: atom_id res chain seq x y z
N MET A 1 39.64 7.16 40.00
CA MET A 1 41.05 7.17 39.67
C MET A 1 41.15 7.28 38.15
N TYR A 2 41.34 8.47 37.68
CA TYR A 2 42.49 9.03 36.86
C TYR A 2 42.90 8.12 35.69
N SER A 3 43.13 8.55 34.49
CA SER A 3 43.31 9.91 33.90
C SER A 3 43.56 9.78 32.39
N ARG A 4 43.07 10.78 31.62
CA ARG A 4 43.83 11.59 30.60
C ARG A 4 44.56 10.87 29.46
N ILE A 5 44.67 11.33 28.25
CA ILE A 5 44.69 12.62 27.48
C ILE A 5 45.01 12.26 26.02
N GLY A 6 44.63 13.07 25.06
CA GLY A 6 45.31 13.17 23.78
C GLY A 6 44.62 13.90 22.64
N ARG A 7 44.55 15.23 22.67
CA ARG A 7 44.27 16.08 21.48
C ARG A 7 45.56 16.19 20.63
N ILE A 8 45.40 16.07 19.32
CA ILE A 8 46.44 16.53 18.38
C ILE A 8 45.81 17.53 17.40
N ARG A 9 46.50 18.67 17.30
CA ARG A 9 46.15 19.88 16.50
C ARG A 9 46.64 19.73 15.06
N CYS A 10 45.90 20.40 14.17
CA CYS A 10 46.34 20.79 12.81
C CYS A 10 47.47 21.81 12.79
N PRO A 11 48.25 21.93 11.72
CA PRO A 11 48.94 23.17 11.36
C PRO A 11 48.35 23.80 10.09
N LYS A 12 48.21 25.14 10.18
CA LYS A 12 47.95 26.08 9.07
C LYS A 12 49.26 26.40 8.31
N TRP A 13 49.10 26.57 6.98
CA TRP A 13 49.98 27.44 6.17
C TRP A 13 49.11 27.87 4.98
N GLY A 14 48.90 29.12 4.55
CA GLY A 14 49.71 30.28 4.44
C GLY A 14 49.68 30.78 2.97
N HIS A 15 49.02 31.94 2.74
CA HIS A 15 48.82 32.58 1.43
C HIS A 15 50.11 32.86 0.65
N ARG A 16 50.06 32.83 -0.70
CA ARG A 16 50.69 33.85 -1.57
C ARG A 16 49.99 33.94 -2.95
N ASP A 17 49.68 35.20 -3.30
CA ASP A 17 49.21 35.70 -4.57
C ASP A 17 50.24 35.55 -5.67
N SER A 18 49.81 35.40 -6.92
CA SER A 18 50.21 36.26 -8.04
C SER A 18 49.47 35.93 -9.33
N SER A 19 48.98 36.97 -9.95
CA SER A 19 48.32 37.14 -11.25
C SER A 19 49.16 36.69 -12.44
N GLN A 20 48.57 36.12 -13.49
CA GLN A 20 48.53 36.69 -14.84
C GLN A 20 47.74 35.85 -15.86
N ARG A 21 47.29 36.54 -16.86
CA ARG A 21 46.21 36.35 -17.84
C ARG A 21 46.52 35.39 -19.00
N PHE A 22 45.43 35.03 -19.67
CA PHE A 22 45.16 34.67 -21.06
C PHE A 22 45.02 33.19 -21.42
N GLY A 23 43.85 32.90 -22.03
CA GLY A 23 43.70 31.90 -23.07
C GLY A 23 42.42 31.06 -22.94
N THR A 24 41.40 31.44 -23.65
CA THR A 24 40.11 30.78 -23.90
C THR A 24 40.29 29.36 -24.45
N MET A 25 39.63 28.36 -23.88
CA MET A 25 38.95 27.32 -24.65
C MET A 25 37.99 26.51 -23.73
N PHE A 26 36.77 26.33 -24.21
CA PHE A 26 35.67 25.59 -23.60
C PHE A 26 36.04 24.14 -23.36
N LEU A 27 35.83 23.67 -22.13
CA LEU A 27 35.43 22.30 -21.84
C LEU A 27 34.64 22.27 -20.54
N THR A 28 33.35 22.11 -20.66
CA THR A 28 32.40 21.99 -19.56
C THR A 28 32.55 20.61 -18.89
N LEU A 29 33.20 20.54 -17.76
CA LEU A 29 33.15 19.37 -16.86
C LEU A 29 32.11 19.65 -15.79
N VAL A 30 30.97 18.99 -15.90
CA VAL A 30 29.95 18.93 -14.85
C VAL A 30 30.44 17.96 -13.77
N CYS A 31 30.96 18.48 -12.65
CA CYS A 31 31.10 17.71 -11.42
C CYS A 31 29.75 17.63 -10.74
N ALA A 32 29.05 16.52 -10.90
CA ALA A 32 27.91 16.17 -10.06
C ALA A 32 28.43 15.72 -8.69
N ALA A 33 28.20 16.55 -7.68
CA ALA A 33 28.39 16.13 -6.29
C ALA A 33 27.30 15.11 -5.94
N VAL A 34 27.67 13.85 -5.82
CA VAL A 34 26.82 12.79 -5.27
C VAL A 34 26.77 13.00 -3.75
N LEU A 35 25.70 13.67 -3.31
CA LEU A 35 25.29 13.58 -1.89
C LEU A 35 24.59 12.23 -1.74
N GLY A 36 25.23 11.32 -1.02
CA GLY A 36 24.68 10.02 -0.69
C GLY A 36 23.42 10.18 0.17
N SER A 37 22.27 9.92 -0.44
CA SER A 37 21.03 9.65 0.26
C SER A 37 21.00 8.16 0.59
N THR A 38 20.94 7.82 1.85
CA THR A 38 20.63 6.46 2.32
C THR A 38 19.32 6.00 1.68
N PRO A 39 19.25 4.81 1.06
CA PRO A 39 18.01 4.31 0.48
C PRO A 39 17.02 3.98 1.60
N VAL A 40 15.92 4.72 1.63
CA VAL A 40 14.71 4.32 2.36
C VAL A 40 14.10 3.16 1.58
N LEU A 41 13.95 2.02 2.25
CA LEU A 41 13.38 0.79 1.71
C LEU A 41 11.98 1.03 1.10
N GLY A 42 11.82 0.64 -0.15
CA GLY A 42 10.56 0.31 -0.78
C GLY A 42 9.54 1.43 -0.98
N GLN A 43 9.82 2.44 -1.84
CA GLN A 43 8.78 3.38 -2.28
C GLN A 43 8.86 3.66 -3.78
N PRO A 44 7.69 3.78 -4.47
CA PRO A 44 7.64 4.18 -5.87
C PRO A 44 8.26 5.56 -6.10
N SER A 45 8.73 5.81 -7.32
CA SER A 45 9.47 7.01 -7.74
C SER A 45 8.65 8.32 -7.67
N SER A 46 7.33 8.24 -7.56
CA SER A 46 6.42 9.38 -7.35
C SER A 46 5.72 9.24 -6.00
N ARG A 47 6.28 9.82 -4.95
CA ARG A 47 5.60 9.87 -3.66
C ARG A 47 4.52 10.95 -3.69
N PRO A 48 3.24 10.62 -3.43
CA PRO A 48 2.31 11.64 -3.06
C PRO A 48 2.82 12.35 -1.80
N TYR A 49 2.62 13.65 -1.75
CA TYR A 49 3.05 14.53 -0.65
C TYR A 49 4.56 14.48 -0.34
N PRO A 50 5.42 15.09 -1.20
CA PRO A 50 6.88 15.02 -1.07
C PRO A 50 7.45 15.54 0.24
N SER A 51 6.73 16.44 0.94
CA SER A 51 7.16 16.97 2.24
C SER A 51 6.88 16.03 3.42
N ALA A 52 6.13 14.93 3.24
CA ALA A 52 5.95 13.88 4.23
C ALA A 52 7.10 12.86 4.12
N ARG A 53 8.33 13.26 4.51
CA ARG A 53 9.54 12.45 4.33
C ARG A 53 9.61 11.25 5.27
N HIS A 54 9.00 11.36 6.44
CA HIS A 54 9.00 10.35 7.49
C HIS A 54 7.58 9.83 7.70
N GLY A 55 7.44 8.51 7.89
CA GLY A 55 6.14 7.85 7.95
C GLY A 55 5.59 7.37 6.60
N GLY A 56 6.07 7.89 5.49
CA GLY A 56 5.87 7.40 4.13
C GLY A 56 4.46 6.92 3.82
N ASN A 57 4.37 5.69 3.33
CA ASN A 57 3.10 5.05 2.95
C ASN A 57 2.09 4.94 4.10
N TYR A 58 2.54 4.78 5.34
CA TYR A 58 1.63 4.69 6.50
C TYR A 58 0.83 5.98 6.66
N MET A 59 1.46 7.15 6.53
CA MET A 59 0.77 8.42 6.64
C MET A 59 -0.22 8.63 5.49
N HIS A 60 0.19 8.33 4.26
CA HIS A 60 -0.68 8.45 3.10
C HIS A 60 -1.88 7.50 3.17
N ASN A 61 -1.65 6.24 3.49
CA ASN A 61 -2.68 5.20 3.41
C ASN A 61 -3.62 5.17 4.61
N TYR A 62 -3.17 5.56 5.80
CA TYR A 62 -3.90 5.33 7.03
C TYR A 62 -4.25 6.60 7.81
N TYR A 63 -3.47 7.66 7.65
CA TYR A 63 -3.65 8.88 8.44
C TYR A 63 -4.30 10.02 7.66
N PHE A 64 -3.89 10.25 6.41
CA PHE A 64 -4.44 11.35 5.63
C PHE A 64 -5.93 11.14 5.35
N PRO A 65 -6.75 12.20 5.40
CA PRO A 65 -8.18 12.09 5.14
C PRO A 65 -8.47 11.59 3.73
N PRO A 66 -9.53 10.78 3.54
CA PRO A 66 -9.95 10.32 2.22
C PRO A 66 -10.63 11.45 1.44
N ALA A 67 -9.86 12.43 0.98
CA ALA A 67 -10.33 13.63 0.31
C ALA A 67 -11.33 13.39 -0.86
N PRO A 68 -11.19 12.33 -1.69
CA PRO A 68 -12.16 12.05 -2.76
C PRO A 68 -13.39 11.25 -2.32
N SER A 69 -13.57 10.94 -1.02
CA SER A 69 -14.71 10.14 -0.55
C SER A 69 -16.06 10.75 -0.95
N SER A 70 -16.95 9.92 -1.54
CA SER A 70 -18.31 10.28 -1.88
C SER A 70 -19.29 10.24 -0.70
N THR A 71 -18.84 9.75 0.46
CA THR A 71 -19.61 9.57 1.68
C THR A 71 -19.02 10.39 2.83
N PRO A 72 -19.81 10.67 3.91
CA PRO A 72 -19.40 11.52 5.02
C PRO A 72 -18.18 11.00 5.77
N TRP A 73 -17.27 11.90 6.13
CA TRP A 73 -16.03 11.60 6.85
C TRP A 73 -15.67 12.70 7.86
N ALA A 74 -14.96 12.35 8.96
CA ALA A 74 -14.44 13.28 9.96
C ALA A 74 -15.49 14.27 10.51
N PRO A 75 -16.45 13.83 11.35
CA PRO A 75 -17.49 14.70 11.89
C PRO A 75 -16.93 15.71 12.89
N SER A 76 -17.54 16.91 12.94
CA SER A 76 -17.33 17.91 13.99
C SER A 76 -18.66 18.60 14.28
N TRP A 77 -19.09 18.66 15.55
CA TRP A 77 -20.34 19.29 15.95
C TRP A 77 -20.26 20.81 15.92
N SER A 78 -21.33 21.46 15.48
CA SER A 78 -21.50 22.89 15.77
C SER A 78 -21.70 23.10 17.27
N PRO A 79 -21.25 24.24 17.85
CA PRO A 79 -21.34 24.46 19.30
C PRO A 79 -22.77 24.49 19.86
N ASP A 80 -23.78 24.75 19.00
CA ASP A 80 -25.20 24.70 19.37
C ASP A 80 -25.86 23.33 19.18
N GLY A 81 -25.09 22.33 18.74
CA GLY A 81 -25.56 20.95 18.51
C GLY A 81 -26.50 20.77 17.30
N ARG A 82 -26.77 21.81 16.53
CA ARG A 82 -27.75 21.80 15.41
C ARG A 82 -27.22 21.24 14.12
N TRP A 83 -25.89 21.19 13.97
CA TRP A 83 -25.22 20.74 12.75
C TRP A 83 -24.03 19.86 13.03
N ILE A 84 -23.72 19.00 12.10
CA ILE A 84 -22.46 18.25 12.08
C ILE A 84 -21.73 18.61 10.79
N ALA A 85 -20.52 19.18 10.90
CA ALA A 85 -19.64 19.36 9.75
C ALA A 85 -19.02 18.02 9.39
N VAL A 86 -18.97 17.72 8.08
CA VAL A 86 -18.33 16.52 7.52
C VAL A 86 -17.61 16.85 6.23
N ALA A 87 -16.62 16.04 5.86
CA ALA A 87 -16.03 16.03 4.53
C ALA A 87 -16.79 15.04 3.63
N MET A 88 -17.14 15.47 2.42
CA MET A 88 -17.82 14.63 1.43
C MET A 88 -17.66 15.24 0.03
N ASN A 89 -17.43 14.41 -1.00
CA ASN A 89 -17.27 14.86 -2.39
C ASN A 89 -16.22 15.98 -2.58
N GLY A 90 -15.15 15.94 -1.79
CA GLY A 90 -14.09 16.96 -1.83
C GLY A 90 -14.50 18.36 -1.35
N SER A 91 -15.56 18.45 -0.54
CA SER A 91 -16.05 19.69 0.06
C SER A 91 -16.38 19.49 1.55
N ILE A 92 -16.49 20.59 2.31
CA ILE A 92 -17.04 20.57 3.66
C ILE A 92 -18.53 20.83 3.59
N TRP A 93 -19.29 20.01 4.28
CA TRP A 93 -20.73 20.06 4.39
C TRP A 93 -21.16 20.24 5.84
N LYS A 94 -22.26 20.93 6.07
CA LYS A 94 -22.99 20.87 7.35
C LYS A 94 -24.23 20.02 7.16
N VAL A 95 -24.43 19.06 8.03
CA VAL A 95 -25.53 18.09 8.00
C VAL A 95 -26.43 18.32 9.20
N ASP A 96 -27.71 18.41 8.97
CA ASP A 96 -28.73 18.41 10.02
C ASP A 96 -28.85 16.97 10.57
N PRO A 97 -28.55 16.75 11.87
CA PRO A 97 -28.57 15.41 12.43
C PRO A 97 -29.96 14.77 12.51
N ASP A 98 -31.03 15.52 12.44
CA ASP A 98 -32.39 15.02 12.55
C ASP A 98 -33.01 14.66 11.20
N THR A 99 -32.70 15.43 10.16
CA THR A 99 -33.29 15.27 8.84
C THR A 99 -32.37 14.66 7.81
N GLY A 100 -31.05 14.68 8.03
CA GLY A 100 -30.04 14.26 7.06
C GLY A 100 -29.84 15.25 5.89
N LEU A 101 -30.45 16.46 5.99
CA LEU A 101 -30.25 17.51 4.99
C LEU A 101 -28.83 18.05 5.07
N ALA A 102 -28.08 18.01 3.95
CA ALA A 102 -26.70 18.44 3.86
C ALA A 102 -26.58 19.72 3.01
N HIS A 103 -25.88 20.72 3.54
CA HIS A 103 -25.54 21.96 2.83
C HIS A 103 -24.03 22.05 2.58
N GLU A 104 -23.62 22.20 1.33
CA GLU A 104 -22.22 22.43 0.98
C GLU A 104 -21.78 23.82 1.48
N ILE A 105 -20.69 23.85 2.28
CA ILE A 105 -20.17 25.09 2.89
C ILE A 105 -18.92 25.59 2.17
N SER A 106 -18.03 24.69 1.76
CA SER A 106 -16.81 25.05 1.04
C SER A 106 -16.80 24.41 -0.36
N TYR A 107 -16.25 25.13 -1.33
CA TYR A 107 -16.03 24.65 -2.67
C TYR A 107 -14.93 25.44 -3.37
N ASN A 108 -13.92 24.75 -3.85
CA ASN A 108 -12.89 25.27 -4.76
C ASN A 108 -12.26 24.10 -5.54
N LYS A 109 -11.12 24.29 -6.20
CA LYS A 109 -10.44 23.25 -6.97
C LYS A 109 -9.74 22.19 -6.11
N LYS A 110 -9.57 22.44 -4.80
CA LYS A 110 -8.91 21.50 -3.88
C LYS A 110 -9.94 20.54 -3.26
N TYR A 111 -9.46 19.44 -2.70
CA TYR A 111 -10.27 18.50 -1.92
C TYR A 111 -10.23 18.89 -0.44
N HIS A 112 -11.38 19.16 0.15
CA HIS A 112 -11.50 19.59 1.54
C HIS A 112 -11.84 18.43 2.46
N SER A 113 -11.21 18.38 3.64
CA SER A 113 -11.43 17.34 4.64
C SER A 113 -11.13 17.83 6.07
N ALA A 114 -11.31 16.93 7.07
CA ALA A 114 -11.01 17.17 8.49
C ALA A 114 -11.54 18.53 9.01
N PRO A 115 -12.86 18.79 8.94
CA PRO A 115 -13.43 20.04 9.46
C PRO A 115 -13.40 20.09 10.99
N ASP A 116 -13.24 21.31 11.53
CA ASP A 116 -13.47 21.60 12.93
C ASP A 116 -14.17 22.94 13.11
N TRP A 117 -15.22 22.97 13.94
CA TRP A 117 -16.02 24.16 14.23
C TRP A 117 -15.34 25.05 15.27
N SER A 118 -15.36 26.37 15.04
CA SER A 118 -15.00 27.32 16.09
C SER A 118 -16.08 27.34 17.18
N PRO A 119 -15.69 27.58 18.47
CA PRO A 119 -16.65 27.60 19.58
C PRO A 119 -17.73 28.71 19.49
N ASP A 120 -17.49 29.75 18.72
CA ASP A 120 -18.47 30.82 18.44
C ASP A 120 -19.46 30.44 17.30
N GLY A 121 -19.27 29.28 16.67
CA GLY A 121 -20.12 28.81 15.57
C GLY A 121 -19.96 29.57 14.25
N GLN A 122 -19.00 30.48 14.14
CA GLN A 122 -18.87 31.35 12.96
C GLN A 122 -17.94 30.75 11.90
N TRP A 123 -16.97 29.91 12.30
CA TRP A 123 -15.92 29.40 11.41
C TRP A 123 -15.85 27.89 11.42
N ILE A 124 -15.44 27.34 10.29
CA ILE A 124 -14.97 25.94 10.19
C ILE A 124 -13.56 25.98 9.62
N ALA A 125 -12.59 25.44 10.36
CA ALA A 125 -11.25 25.15 9.86
C ALA A 125 -11.24 23.77 9.18
N TYR A 126 -10.44 23.62 8.13
CA TYR A 126 -10.36 22.36 7.40
C TYR A 126 -9.06 22.24 6.61
N THR A 127 -8.76 21.05 6.16
CA THR A 127 -7.65 20.78 5.23
C THR A 127 -8.10 20.98 3.79
N ALA A 128 -7.19 21.47 2.95
CA ALA A 128 -7.39 21.71 1.51
C ALA A 128 -6.25 21.04 0.73
N ASP A 129 -6.52 19.84 0.21
CA ASP A 129 -5.59 18.99 -0.51
C ASP A 129 -5.62 19.31 -2.01
N ASP A 130 -4.47 19.56 -2.61
CA ASP A 130 -4.33 19.80 -4.06
C ASP A 130 -4.35 18.50 -4.90
N GLY A 131 -4.41 17.37 -4.23
CA GLY A 131 -4.53 16.07 -4.88
C GLY A 131 -3.27 15.25 -4.91
N GLY A 132 -2.31 15.49 -4.02
CA GLY A 132 -1.14 14.64 -3.84
C GLY A 132 0.19 15.36 -3.69
N THR A 133 0.22 16.70 -3.72
CA THR A 133 1.47 17.47 -3.55
C THR A 133 1.54 18.11 -2.19
N THR A 134 0.52 18.90 -1.82
CA THR A 134 0.42 19.57 -0.52
C THR A 134 -0.98 19.45 0.08
N ILE A 135 -1.06 19.57 1.39
CA ILE A 135 -2.32 19.74 2.11
C ILE A 135 -2.19 21.02 2.92
N GLN A 136 -3.08 22.00 2.71
CA GLN A 136 -3.04 23.29 3.34
C GLN A 136 -4.19 23.47 4.31
N LEU A 137 -4.13 24.51 5.18
CA LEU A 137 -5.23 24.90 6.05
C LEU A 137 -6.01 26.06 5.44
N GLU A 138 -7.32 25.91 5.46
CA GLU A 138 -8.28 26.95 5.13
C GLU A 138 -9.34 27.06 6.24
N VAL A 139 -9.96 28.23 6.35
CA VAL A 139 -11.13 28.44 7.19
C VAL A 139 -12.24 29.07 6.37
N VAL A 140 -13.48 28.69 6.62
CA VAL A 140 -14.66 29.26 5.99
C VAL A 140 -15.58 29.88 7.05
N ASN A 141 -16.05 31.11 6.83
CA ASN A 141 -17.12 31.67 7.63
C ASN A 141 -18.46 31.06 7.21
N VAL A 142 -19.16 30.43 8.14
CA VAL A 142 -20.37 29.64 7.86
C VAL A 142 -21.52 30.49 7.32
N ASN A 143 -21.62 31.76 7.77
CA ASN A 143 -22.71 32.65 7.40
C ASN A 143 -22.44 33.40 6.10
N THR A 144 -21.23 33.96 5.94
CA THR A 144 -20.85 34.71 4.74
C THR A 144 -20.25 33.85 3.64
N GLN A 145 -19.87 32.63 3.96
CA GLN A 145 -19.18 31.67 3.08
C GLN A 145 -17.83 32.19 2.53
N ARG A 146 -17.26 33.20 3.20
CA ARG A 146 -15.94 33.72 2.87
C ARG A 146 -14.87 32.76 3.35
N VAL A 147 -13.95 32.37 2.46
CA VAL A 147 -12.80 31.48 2.73
C VAL A 147 -11.55 32.31 2.96
N HIS A 148 -10.76 31.95 3.96
CA HIS A 148 -9.41 32.44 4.16
C HIS A 148 -8.44 31.27 4.11
N THR A 149 -7.40 31.43 3.30
CA THR A 149 -6.28 30.47 3.25
C THR A 149 -5.31 30.83 4.39
N LEU A 150 -5.04 29.86 5.27
CA LEU A 150 -4.15 30.05 6.42
C LEU A 150 -2.69 29.66 6.09
N THR A 151 -2.48 28.68 5.23
CA THR A 151 -1.14 28.21 4.82
C THR A 151 -1.08 28.03 3.30
N SER A 152 0.12 28.19 2.71
CA SER A 152 0.29 28.15 1.24
C SER A 152 1.74 27.85 0.83
N ASP A 153 2.41 26.97 1.55
CA ASP A 153 3.77 26.52 1.27
C ASP A 153 3.81 25.04 0.78
N GLU A 154 4.99 24.45 0.70
CA GLU A 154 5.19 23.09 0.22
C GLU A 154 4.93 21.99 1.26
N PHE A 155 4.58 22.36 2.51
CA PHE A 155 4.40 21.38 3.57
C PHE A 155 2.97 20.83 3.64
N ILE A 156 2.82 19.79 4.44
CA ILE A 156 1.53 19.21 4.81
C ILE A 156 1.06 19.86 6.10
N TYR A 157 -0.23 20.20 6.14
CA TYR A 157 -0.95 20.64 7.33
C TYR A 157 -2.22 19.82 7.47
N THR A 158 -2.46 19.24 8.65
CA THR A 158 -3.64 18.40 8.91
C THR A 158 -4.15 18.58 10.33
N ASP A 159 -5.33 17.99 10.61
CA ASP A 159 -5.99 17.99 11.91
C ASP A 159 -6.08 19.36 12.58
N PRO A 160 -6.63 20.40 11.92
CA PRO A 160 -6.89 21.66 12.58
C PRO A 160 -7.96 21.49 13.66
N VAL A 161 -7.70 21.98 14.88
CA VAL A 161 -8.69 22.00 15.98
C VAL A 161 -8.62 23.31 16.74
N PHE A 162 -9.78 23.98 16.88
CA PHE A 162 -9.88 25.22 17.64
C PHE A 162 -9.73 24.98 19.14
N SER A 163 -9.08 25.93 19.84
CA SER A 163 -9.11 25.96 21.31
C SER A 163 -10.52 26.19 21.83
N PRO A 164 -10.85 25.76 23.06
CA PRO A 164 -12.20 25.92 23.64
C PRO A 164 -12.70 27.37 23.72
N ASP A 165 -11.82 28.34 23.73
CA ASP A 165 -12.14 29.78 23.68
C ASP A 165 -12.11 30.38 22.26
N GLY A 166 -11.72 29.60 21.27
CA GLY A 166 -11.62 29.98 19.86
C GLY A 166 -10.45 30.92 19.51
N SER A 167 -9.56 31.21 20.48
CA SER A 167 -8.46 32.13 20.27
C SER A 167 -7.23 31.53 19.60
N GLN A 168 -7.15 30.21 19.55
CA GLN A 168 -6.01 29.47 18.99
C GLN A 168 -6.49 28.31 18.10
N LEU A 169 -5.62 27.90 17.17
CA LEU A 169 -5.77 26.70 16.36
C LEU A 169 -4.56 25.81 16.58
N ALA A 170 -4.79 24.58 17.01
CA ALA A 170 -3.79 23.52 17.00
C ALA A 170 -3.85 22.78 15.66
N TYR A 171 -2.72 22.31 15.15
CA TYR A 171 -2.64 21.56 13.90
C TYR A 171 -1.35 20.76 13.83
N VAL A 172 -1.32 19.78 12.95
CA VAL A 172 -0.14 18.97 12.62
C VAL A 172 0.51 19.51 11.34
N SER A 173 1.83 19.55 11.27
CA SER A 173 2.56 19.88 10.05
C SER A 173 3.82 19.06 9.90
N THR A 174 4.24 18.86 8.62
CA THR A 174 5.52 18.22 8.27
C THR A 174 6.71 19.17 8.19
N LYS A 175 6.51 20.45 8.53
CA LYS A 175 7.61 21.43 8.54
C LYS A 175 8.55 21.26 9.74
N PRO A 176 9.82 21.72 9.64
CA PRO A 176 10.46 22.18 8.39
C PRO A 176 11.13 21.06 7.61
N ASN A 177 11.17 19.82 8.09
CA ASN A 177 12.07 18.79 7.63
C ASN A 177 11.41 17.43 7.29
N GLY A 178 10.08 17.39 7.25
CA GLY A 178 9.32 16.21 6.84
C GLY A 178 8.83 15.32 7.98
N HIS A 179 8.98 15.77 9.24
CA HIS A 179 8.46 15.09 10.42
C HIS A 179 7.09 15.64 10.83
N PHE A 180 6.21 14.78 11.31
CA PHE A 180 4.88 15.16 11.77
C PHE A 180 4.95 15.72 13.19
N ASN A 181 4.75 17.02 13.32
CA ASN A 181 4.80 17.77 14.58
C ASN A 181 3.54 18.60 14.81
N VAL A 182 3.21 18.82 16.08
CA VAL A 182 2.05 19.61 16.52
C VAL A 182 2.47 21.04 16.79
N TYR A 183 1.68 21.96 16.26
CA TYR A 183 1.83 23.39 16.40
C TYR A 183 0.55 24.01 16.92
N VAL A 184 0.67 25.15 17.61
CA VAL A 184 -0.45 25.99 18.03
C VAL A 184 -0.19 27.43 17.59
N ARG A 185 -1.19 28.11 17.03
CA ARG A 185 -1.08 29.49 16.60
C ARG A 185 -2.33 30.29 16.93
N PRO A 186 -2.20 31.55 17.42
CA PRO A 186 -3.34 32.43 17.63
C PRO A 186 -4.10 32.72 16.34
N ILE A 187 -5.44 32.70 16.41
CA ILE A 187 -6.33 32.99 15.29
C ILE A 187 -7.41 33.97 15.72
N LEU A 188 -7.74 34.94 14.87
CA LEU A 188 -8.81 35.90 15.11
C LEU A 188 -9.55 36.20 13.79
N ASN A 189 -10.86 36.14 13.79
CA ASN A 189 -11.68 36.39 12.60
C ASN A 189 -11.24 35.59 11.37
N GLY A 190 -10.82 34.30 11.59
CA GLY A 190 -10.39 33.41 10.55
C GLY A 190 -9.01 33.76 9.93
N GLN A 191 -8.16 34.51 10.62
CA GLN A 191 -6.81 34.87 10.19
C GLN A 191 -5.81 34.68 11.32
N TRP A 192 -4.54 34.41 11.00
CA TRP A 192 -3.48 34.33 12.00
C TRP A 192 -3.33 35.66 12.74
N ALA A 193 -3.28 35.61 14.06
CA ALA A 193 -3.24 36.78 14.93
C ALA A 193 -1.98 36.90 15.79
N GLY A 194 -1.02 35.99 15.64
CA GLY A 194 0.21 35.96 16.43
C GLY A 194 1.21 34.93 15.94
N ASP A 195 2.27 34.76 16.73
CA ASP A 195 3.34 33.80 16.43
C ASP A 195 2.91 32.37 16.74
N GLU A 196 3.54 31.45 16.02
CA GLU A 196 3.33 30.02 16.16
C GLU A 196 4.15 29.45 17.31
N ILE A 197 3.58 28.50 18.02
CA ILE A 197 4.25 27.73 19.08
C ILE A 197 4.41 26.29 18.56
N ALA A 198 5.66 25.80 18.46
CA ALA A 198 5.95 24.40 18.25
C ALA A 198 5.77 23.65 19.57
N ILE A 199 4.79 22.78 19.64
CA ILE A 199 4.48 21.98 20.83
C ILE A 199 5.35 20.73 20.90
N THR A 200 5.60 20.09 19.75
CA THR A 200 6.45 18.91 19.61
C THR A 200 7.63 19.22 18.69
N LYS A 201 8.61 18.35 18.70
CA LYS A 201 9.75 18.38 17.79
C LYS A 201 10.06 17.00 17.31
N ASP A 202 10.79 16.92 16.21
CA ASP A 202 11.39 15.70 15.75
C ASP A 202 12.26 15.10 16.86
N ASN A 203 12.12 13.81 17.06
CA ASN A 203 12.85 13.10 18.06
C ASN A 203 13.30 11.77 17.46
N SER A 204 14.57 11.43 17.60
CA SER A 204 15.07 10.13 17.17
C SER A 204 14.94 9.13 18.31
N PHE A 205 14.35 7.99 18.04
CA PHE A 205 14.31 6.85 18.94
C PHE A 205 15.70 6.18 19.06
N GLY A 206 16.63 6.53 18.16
CA GLY A 206 18.02 6.05 18.18
C GLY A 206 18.26 4.71 17.51
N ARG A 207 17.20 4.06 16.98
CA ARG A 207 17.24 2.85 16.15
C ARG A 207 15.97 2.72 15.31
N ASP A 208 16.01 1.91 14.25
CA ASP A 208 14.82 1.57 13.50
C ASP A 208 13.81 0.81 14.35
N ARG A 209 12.54 1.13 14.14
CA ARG A 209 11.38 0.43 14.70
C ARG A 209 10.65 -0.34 13.58
N LEU A 210 9.86 -1.32 13.96
CA LEU A 210 9.05 -2.09 13.02
C LEU A 210 8.11 -1.19 12.21
N TYR A 211 7.49 -0.21 12.87
CA TYR A 211 6.63 0.79 12.23
C TYR A 211 7.26 2.18 12.36
N PHE A 212 7.16 2.97 11.30
CA PHE A 212 7.56 4.40 11.25
C PHE A 212 9.06 4.68 11.41
N GLY A 213 9.93 3.66 11.39
CA GLY A 213 11.37 3.84 11.44
C GLY A 213 11.89 4.41 12.75
N GLU A 214 12.98 5.17 12.69
CA GLU A 214 13.67 5.73 13.85
C GLU A 214 13.08 7.05 14.41
N TRP A 215 12.05 7.61 13.72
CA TRP A 215 11.54 8.95 14.04
C TRP A 215 10.22 8.90 14.79
N ASP A 216 10.06 9.79 15.77
CA ASP A 216 8.80 10.01 16.47
C ASP A 216 7.84 10.85 15.63
N MET A 217 6.56 10.52 15.73
CA MET A 217 5.46 11.22 15.08
C MET A 217 4.44 11.67 16.10
N HIS A 218 3.88 12.87 15.90
CA HIS A 218 2.95 13.51 16.83
C HIS A 218 1.72 13.96 16.03
N LEU A 219 0.55 13.37 16.34
CA LEU A 219 -0.65 13.44 15.51
C LEU A 219 -1.91 13.70 16.34
N MET A 220 -3.00 14.10 15.66
CA MET A 220 -4.37 14.07 16.19
C MET A 220 -4.52 14.87 17.49
N PRO A 221 -4.18 16.16 17.53
CA PRO A 221 -4.35 16.98 18.72
C PRO A 221 -5.81 17.11 19.10
N ALA A 222 -6.10 17.07 20.41
CA ALA A 222 -7.40 17.38 20.99
C ALA A 222 -7.21 18.30 22.22
N TRP A 223 -7.97 19.38 22.31
CA TRP A 223 -7.84 20.30 23.42
C TRP A 223 -8.48 19.78 24.70
N MET A 224 -7.80 19.99 25.81
CA MET A 224 -8.46 19.93 27.12
C MET A 224 -9.33 21.19 27.28
N PRO A 225 -10.52 21.09 27.93
CA PRO A 225 -11.43 22.23 28.08
C PRO A 225 -10.84 23.42 28.81
N ASN A 226 -9.74 23.23 29.56
CA ASN A 226 -9.02 24.35 30.22
C ASN A 226 -8.25 25.23 29.24
N GLY A 227 -8.13 24.85 27.94
CA GLY A 227 -7.40 25.61 26.91
C GLY A 227 -5.89 25.72 27.12
N ARG A 228 -5.31 24.94 28.05
CA ARG A 228 -3.89 25.01 28.43
C ARG A 228 -3.13 23.71 28.15
N GLU A 229 -3.83 22.66 27.85
CA GLU A 229 -3.26 21.33 27.60
C GLU A 229 -3.87 20.71 26.34
N LEU A 230 -3.09 19.86 25.68
CA LEU A 230 -3.52 19.03 24.56
C LEU A 230 -3.38 17.54 24.94
N LEU A 231 -4.29 16.73 24.42
CA LEU A 231 -4.06 15.31 24.17
C LEU A 231 -3.58 15.15 22.73
N LEU A 232 -2.68 14.23 22.48
CA LEU A 232 -2.28 13.86 21.14
C LEU A 232 -1.80 12.40 21.08
N VAL A 233 -1.74 11.84 19.88
CA VAL A 233 -1.20 10.51 19.65
C VAL A 233 0.28 10.62 19.26
N SER A 234 1.12 9.86 19.95
CA SER A 234 2.57 9.87 19.73
C SER A 234 3.16 8.48 19.88
N ASN A 235 4.12 8.14 19.01
CA ASN A 235 4.91 6.92 19.14
C ASN A 235 6.22 7.13 19.93
N ARG A 236 6.39 8.27 20.60
CA ARG A 236 7.51 8.53 21.49
C ARG A 236 7.65 7.40 22.51
N ASP A 237 8.87 6.90 22.67
CA ASP A 237 9.21 5.82 23.62
C ASP A 237 8.50 4.47 23.38
N VAL A 238 7.83 4.30 22.22
CA VAL A 238 7.16 3.03 21.86
C VAL A 238 8.09 2.16 21.01
N PRO A 239 8.58 1.01 21.50
CA PRO A 239 9.61 0.20 20.84
C PRO A 239 9.19 -0.34 19.46
N LEU A 240 7.92 -0.68 19.25
CA LEU A 240 7.40 -1.16 17.96
C LEU A 240 7.02 -0.02 17.01
N GLY A 241 6.93 1.23 17.51
CA GLY A 241 6.58 2.41 16.72
C GLY A 241 5.08 2.73 16.64
N SER A 242 4.21 1.94 17.26
CA SER A 242 2.79 2.28 17.46
C SER A 242 2.63 3.44 18.46
N GLY A 243 1.46 4.10 18.49
CA GLY A 243 1.27 5.32 19.27
C GLY A 243 0.53 5.12 20.59
N ASN A 244 0.82 6.00 21.53
CA ASN A 244 0.09 6.18 22.78
C ASN A 244 -0.65 7.52 22.78
N VAL A 245 -1.68 7.69 23.59
CA VAL A 245 -2.27 9.00 23.86
C VAL A 245 -1.52 9.64 25.02
N ILE A 246 -0.96 10.81 24.77
CA ILE A 246 -0.21 11.60 25.74
C ILE A 246 -0.89 12.93 26.01
N ARG A 247 -0.72 13.48 27.23
CA ARG A 247 -1.18 14.81 27.64
C ARG A 247 0.03 15.71 27.88
N LEU A 248 -0.02 16.93 27.42
CA LEU A 248 1.07 17.89 27.52
C LEU A 248 0.57 19.34 27.55
N PRO A 249 1.34 20.27 28.18
CA PRO A 249 0.98 21.68 28.22
C PRO A 249 1.20 22.37 26.87
N VAL A 250 0.41 23.43 26.63
CA VAL A 250 0.53 24.30 25.43
C VAL A 250 1.59 25.37 25.70
N ILE A 251 2.84 24.97 25.67
CA ILE A 251 4.03 25.83 25.78
C ILE A 251 5.05 25.41 24.72
N PRO A 252 6.05 26.24 24.38
CA PRO A 252 7.12 25.84 23.48
C PRO A 252 7.78 24.53 23.95
N LEU A 253 7.78 23.53 23.08
CA LEU A 253 8.29 22.18 23.36
C LEU A 253 7.62 21.49 24.56
N GLY A 254 6.31 21.67 24.73
CA GLY A 254 5.53 21.04 25.80
C GLY A 254 5.63 19.53 25.85
N ILE A 255 6.08 18.89 24.75
CA ILE A 255 6.34 17.44 24.68
C ILE A 255 7.35 16.95 25.74
N GLU A 256 8.22 17.81 26.25
CA GLU A 256 9.18 17.47 27.28
C GLU A 256 8.49 17.20 28.64
N GLU A 257 7.29 17.74 28.84
CA GLU A 257 6.46 17.57 30.04
C GLU A 257 5.30 16.59 29.82
N ALA A 258 5.34 15.79 28.74
CA ALA A 258 4.25 14.90 28.38
C ALA A 258 4.08 13.75 29.39
N GLU A 259 2.81 13.43 29.69
CA GLU A 259 2.39 12.27 30.48
C GLU A 259 1.58 11.31 29.61
N THR A 260 1.84 9.99 29.71
CA THR A 260 1.02 8.99 29.03
C THR A 260 -0.32 8.84 29.76
N VAL A 261 -1.41 9.02 29.00
CA VAL A 261 -2.80 8.85 29.47
C VAL A 261 -3.34 7.48 29.09
N LEU A 262 -2.97 6.99 27.90
CA LEU A 262 -3.44 5.73 27.36
C LEU A 262 -2.31 5.05 26.59
N ASP A 263 -2.04 3.81 26.93
CA ASP A 263 -1.15 2.93 26.18
C ASP A 263 -1.96 2.28 25.03
N GLU A 264 -2.00 2.96 23.89
CA GLU A 264 -2.75 2.57 22.69
C GLU A 264 -1.79 2.09 21.61
N GLN A 265 -2.15 1.01 20.94
CA GLN A 265 -1.26 0.35 19.97
C GLN A 265 -1.42 0.88 18.53
N THR A 266 -2.24 1.91 18.29
CA THR A 266 -2.47 2.42 16.94
C THR A 266 -2.21 3.91 16.81
N LEU A 267 -1.48 4.31 15.78
CA LEU A 267 -1.10 5.70 15.54
C LEU A 267 -2.14 6.48 14.70
N TYR A 268 -2.85 5.82 13.80
CA TYR A 268 -3.61 6.48 12.72
C TYR A 268 -5.13 6.44 12.88
N ARG A 269 -5.68 5.84 13.94
CA ARG A 269 -7.14 5.68 14.10
C ARG A 269 -7.71 6.16 15.41
N THR A 270 -6.89 6.34 16.42
CA THR A 270 -7.31 6.64 17.78
C THR A 270 -8.18 7.89 17.86
N ARG A 271 -7.75 9.01 17.31
CA ARG A 271 -8.44 10.31 17.27
C ARG A 271 -9.21 10.59 18.55
N PRO A 272 -8.51 10.84 19.65
CA PRO A 272 -9.14 11.12 20.93
C PRO A 272 -9.96 12.42 20.87
N ASP A 273 -11.11 12.41 21.55
CA ASP A 273 -11.91 13.63 21.77
C ASP A 273 -12.30 13.71 23.25
N VAL A 274 -12.27 14.94 23.80
CA VAL A 274 -12.45 15.19 25.22
C VAL A 274 -13.86 15.68 25.50
N SER A 275 -14.54 15.07 26.51
CA SER A 275 -15.85 15.53 26.96
C SER A 275 -15.78 16.98 27.48
N ILE A 276 -16.88 17.72 27.38
CA ILE A 276 -16.92 19.15 27.75
C ILE A 276 -16.55 19.41 29.22
N ASP A 277 -16.76 18.43 30.11
CA ASP A 277 -16.36 18.51 31.52
C ASP A 277 -14.86 18.19 31.75
N GLY A 278 -14.12 17.81 30.69
CA GLY A 278 -12.70 17.49 30.72
C GLY A 278 -12.35 16.18 31.42
N LYS A 279 -13.32 15.36 31.80
CA LYS A 279 -13.09 14.18 32.65
C LYS A 279 -12.97 12.88 31.86
N ARG A 280 -13.47 12.83 30.64
CA ARG A 280 -13.50 11.62 29.83
C ARG A 280 -12.92 11.91 28.44
N LEU A 281 -12.21 10.93 27.91
CA LEU A 281 -11.86 10.92 26.49
C LEU A 281 -12.59 9.75 25.82
N VAL A 282 -13.09 9.99 24.61
CA VAL A 282 -13.58 8.96 23.70
C VAL A 282 -12.57 8.78 22.57
N TYR A 283 -12.38 7.55 22.14
CA TYR A 283 -11.43 7.23 21.08
C TYR A 283 -11.83 5.95 20.35
N SER A 284 -11.22 5.73 19.18
CA SER A 284 -11.37 4.51 18.39
C SER A 284 -10.18 3.58 18.64
N SER A 285 -10.43 2.32 18.92
CA SER A 285 -9.38 1.34 19.22
C SER A 285 -9.81 -0.09 18.90
N THR A 286 -8.82 -0.95 18.67
CA THR A 286 -8.95 -2.40 18.66
C THR A 286 -8.58 -3.00 20.01
N SER A 287 -8.38 -2.16 21.04
CA SER A 287 -7.93 -2.56 22.37
C SER A 287 -6.70 -3.46 22.34
N GLY A 288 -5.67 -2.95 21.64
CA GLY A 288 -4.43 -3.67 21.44
C GLY A 288 -4.54 -4.94 20.61
N THR A 289 -5.53 -5.80 20.86
CA THR A 289 -5.68 -7.06 20.09
C THR A 289 -7.01 -7.75 20.34
N ALA A 290 -7.80 -7.25 21.28
CA ALA A 290 -9.02 -7.93 21.70
C ALA A 290 -10.10 -7.90 20.62
N ASP A 291 -10.08 -6.88 19.77
CA ASP A 291 -11.07 -6.67 18.70
C ASP A 291 -10.41 -6.81 17.32
N GLN A 292 -11.14 -7.40 16.38
CA GLN A 292 -10.73 -7.43 14.98
C GLN A 292 -10.93 -6.07 14.31
N PHE A 293 -11.98 -5.34 14.67
CA PHE A 293 -12.37 -4.04 14.14
C PHE A 293 -12.23 -2.95 15.20
N SER A 294 -12.06 -1.72 14.74
CA SER A 294 -12.02 -0.56 15.64
C SER A 294 -13.39 -0.32 16.27
N ASN A 295 -13.44 -0.32 17.58
CA ASN A 295 -14.61 0.02 18.38
C ASN A 295 -14.40 1.33 19.13
N LEU A 296 -15.46 1.93 19.65
CA LEU A 296 -15.40 3.12 20.48
C LEU A 296 -15.18 2.73 21.95
N TYR A 297 -14.22 3.43 22.56
CA TYR A 297 -13.85 3.30 23.96
C TYR A 297 -13.91 4.66 24.65
N VAL A 298 -14.17 4.65 25.94
CA VAL A 298 -14.11 5.82 26.80
C VAL A 298 -13.26 5.52 28.02
N GLN A 299 -12.48 6.51 28.47
CA GLN A 299 -11.74 6.41 29.72
C GLN A 299 -11.60 7.77 30.42
N PRO A 300 -11.21 7.80 31.71
CA PRO A 300 -10.87 9.07 32.39
C PRO A 300 -9.66 9.74 31.73
N THR A 301 -9.71 11.08 31.58
CA THR A 301 -8.55 11.87 31.10
C THR A 301 -7.37 11.85 32.06
N SER A 302 -7.58 11.43 33.31
CA SER A 302 -6.54 11.23 34.32
C SER A 302 -5.85 9.86 34.21
N GLY A 303 -6.16 9.08 33.19
CA GLY A 303 -5.74 7.68 33.08
C GLY A 303 -6.67 6.72 33.85
N GLY A 304 -6.57 5.45 33.60
CA GLY A 304 -7.36 4.39 34.22
C GLY A 304 -7.86 3.37 33.18
N GLU A 305 -8.68 2.41 33.63
CA GLU A 305 -9.18 1.35 32.76
C GLU A 305 -10.14 1.88 31.69
N PRO A 306 -9.90 1.57 30.41
CA PRO A 306 -10.82 1.89 29.33
C PRO A 306 -12.13 1.10 29.45
N TYR A 307 -13.23 1.74 29.06
CA TYR A 307 -14.54 1.12 28.99
C TYR A 307 -15.01 1.07 27.53
N LYS A 308 -15.30 -0.13 27.03
CA LYS A 308 -15.78 -0.36 25.67
C LYS A 308 -17.23 0.07 25.53
N MET A 309 -17.52 0.99 24.60
CA MET A 309 -18.86 1.52 24.35
C MET A 309 -19.60 0.76 23.25
N THR A 310 -18.87 0.17 22.28
CA THR A 310 -19.47 -0.52 21.13
C THR A 310 -18.87 -1.92 20.97
N PHE A 311 -19.63 -2.83 20.35
CA PHE A 311 -19.26 -4.24 20.14
C PHE A 311 -19.54 -4.62 18.68
N PHE A 312 -18.94 -3.86 17.77
CA PHE A 312 -19.17 -4.00 16.34
C PHE A 312 -18.24 -5.05 15.72
N ASN A 313 -18.72 -5.67 14.63
CA ASN A 313 -17.94 -6.46 13.70
C ASN A 313 -17.57 -5.66 12.42
N HIS A 314 -17.49 -4.36 12.57
CA HIS A 314 -17.05 -3.38 11.56
C HIS A 314 -16.35 -2.23 12.29
N ASP A 315 -15.73 -1.31 11.54
CA ASP A 315 -14.99 -0.21 12.15
C ASP A 315 -15.88 0.97 12.52
N ALA A 316 -15.56 1.60 13.64
CA ALA A 316 -16.06 2.89 14.09
C ALA A 316 -14.88 3.86 14.27
N PHE A 317 -14.91 5.00 13.57
CA PHE A 317 -13.80 5.96 13.51
C PHE A 317 -14.22 7.36 13.92
N HIS A 318 -13.24 8.21 14.26
CA HIS A 318 -13.38 9.64 14.44
C HIS A 318 -14.54 10.04 15.36
N PRO A 319 -14.58 9.51 16.59
CA PRO A 319 -15.62 9.90 17.53
C PRO A 319 -15.52 11.38 17.92
N ARG A 320 -16.66 12.02 18.10
CA ARG A 320 -16.80 13.41 18.57
C ARG A 320 -17.98 13.54 19.50
N TRP A 321 -17.76 14.05 20.71
CA TRP A 321 -18.81 14.38 21.66
C TRP A 321 -19.72 15.47 21.10
N SER A 322 -21.05 15.32 21.28
CA SER A 322 -21.96 16.45 21.11
C SER A 322 -21.72 17.50 22.22
N PRO A 323 -22.06 18.78 21.99
CA PRO A 323 -21.82 19.83 22.97
C PRO A 323 -22.53 19.61 24.32
N ASP A 324 -23.66 18.89 24.33
CA ASP A 324 -24.40 18.52 25.55
C ASP A 324 -23.89 17.21 26.17
N GLY A 325 -23.01 16.47 25.48
CA GLY A 325 -22.47 15.18 25.94
C GLY A 325 -23.44 14.00 25.84
N GLU A 326 -24.62 14.18 25.27
CA GLU A 326 -25.64 13.13 25.16
C GLU A 326 -25.38 12.18 23.99
N TRP A 327 -24.63 12.63 22.98
CA TRP A 327 -24.31 11.85 21.78
C TRP A 327 -22.81 11.85 21.45
N VAL A 328 -22.38 10.78 20.79
CA VAL A 328 -21.09 10.70 20.11
C VAL A 328 -21.36 10.52 18.63
N ALA A 329 -20.96 11.50 17.80
CA ALA A 329 -20.93 11.32 16.35
C ALA A 329 -19.67 10.55 15.95
N TYR A 330 -19.80 9.62 15.01
CA TYR A 330 -18.68 8.83 14.52
C TYR A 330 -18.91 8.39 13.07
N VAL A 331 -17.85 7.91 12.43
CA VAL A 331 -17.92 7.29 11.11
C VAL A 331 -18.01 5.77 11.28
N SER A 332 -19.02 5.15 10.69
CA SER A 332 -19.22 3.70 10.66
C SER A 332 -19.07 3.18 9.23
N ASN A 333 -18.37 2.07 9.03
CA ASN A 333 -18.31 1.40 7.73
C ASN A 333 -19.15 0.10 7.67
N ALA A 334 -20.15 -0.02 8.53
CA ALA A 334 -21.02 -1.21 8.66
C ALA A 334 -21.62 -1.72 7.34
N ASN A 335 -21.87 -0.83 6.37
CA ASN A 335 -22.42 -1.17 5.07
C ASN A 335 -21.39 -1.08 3.93
N GLY A 336 -20.13 -1.30 4.24
CA GLY A 336 -19.03 -1.24 3.30
C GLY A 336 -18.40 0.15 3.19
N LEU A 337 -19.20 1.21 3.05
CA LEU A 337 -18.72 2.58 2.89
C LEU A 337 -18.82 3.37 4.20
N PRO A 338 -17.93 4.35 4.41
CA PRO A 338 -18.03 5.27 5.54
C PRO A 338 -19.37 6.00 5.55
N GLN A 339 -20.00 6.06 6.71
CA GLN A 339 -21.26 6.75 6.94
C GLN A 339 -21.26 7.41 8.31
N LEU A 340 -21.96 8.54 8.42
CA LEU A 340 -22.14 9.21 9.68
C LEU A 340 -23.11 8.44 10.56
N ALA A 341 -22.74 8.21 11.82
CA ALA A 341 -23.58 7.57 12.83
C ALA A 341 -23.50 8.30 14.16
N LEU A 342 -24.54 8.15 14.97
CA LEU A 342 -24.65 8.72 16.30
C LEU A 342 -24.84 7.57 17.31
N LEU A 343 -24.10 7.64 18.42
CA LEU A 343 -24.26 6.76 19.57
C LEU A 343 -24.73 7.60 20.75
N GLU A 344 -25.88 7.23 21.33
CA GLU A 344 -26.36 7.83 22.58
C GLU A 344 -25.44 7.44 23.75
N THR A 345 -24.93 8.41 24.47
CA THR A 345 -23.86 8.20 25.47
C THR A 345 -24.33 7.30 26.63
N TYR A 346 -25.54 7.52 27.12
CA TYR A 346 -26.05 6.83 28.31
C TYR A 346 -27.09 5.75 28.03
N GLY A 347 -27.79 5.84 26.90
CA GLY A 347 -28.80 4.87 26.49
C GLY A 347 -28.29 3.78 25.55
N GLY A 348 -27.16 4.06 24.86
CA GLY A 348 -26.56 3.14 23.90
C GLY A 348 -27.34 3.00 22.58
N ALA A 349 -28.36 3.86 22.36
CA ALA A 349 -29.08 3.86 21.10
C ALA A 349 -28.16 4.28 19.95
N GLN A 350 -28.25 3.58 18.82
CA GLN A 350 -27.46 3.83 17.62
C GLN A 350 -28.36 4.35 16.52
N ARG A 351 -27.97 5.43 15.91
CA ARG A 351 -28.68 6.03 14.78
C ARG A 351 -27.73 6.31 13.64
N ARG A 352 -27.93 5.59 12.54
CA ARG A 352 -27.26 5.92 11.27
C ARG A 352 -27.90 7.17 10.70
N LEU A 353 -27.06 8.11 10.27
CA LEU A 353 -27.50 9.35 9.69
C LEU A 353 -27.38 9.27 8.16
N GLU A 354 -28.50 9.09 7.49
CA GLU A 354 -28.56 9.06 6.04
C GLU A 354 -28.61 10.50 5.49
N ILE A 355 -27.80 10.78 4.45
CA ILE A 355 -27.87 12.05 3.75
C ILE A 355 -29.11 12.02 2.84
N SER A 356 -30.17 12.70 3.26
CA SER A 356 -31.48 12.70 2.60
C SER A 356 -31.53 13.58 1.35
N ASP A 357 -30.86 14.73 1.39
CA ASP A 357 -30.78 15.70 0.29
C ASP A 357 -29.47 16.49 0.37
N ARG A 358 -28.92 16.87 -0.80
CA ARG A 358 -27.67 17.63 -0.94
C ARG A 358 -27.96 18.99 -1.55
N ARG A 359 -27.66 20.04 -0.82
CA ARG A 359 -27.74 21.43 -1.31
C ARG A 359 -26.36 21.90 -1.76
N TRP A 360 -26.06 21.67 -3.02
CA TRP A 360 -24.80 22.06 -3.66
C TRP A 360 -24.71 23.59 -3.85
N LYS A 361 -23.50 24.12 -3.80
CA LYS A 361 -23.22 25.54 -4.08
C LYS A 361 -23.19 25.87 -5.58
N ARG A 362 -23.37 24.90 -6.45
CA ARG A 362 -23.29 25.01 -7.89
C ARG A 362 -24.36 24.15 -8.57
N PRO A 363 -24.69 24.46 -9.84
CA PRO A 363 -25.58 23.60 -10.61
C PRO A 363 -24.99 22.22 -10.83
N MET A 364 -25.80 21.19 -10.61
CA MET A 364 -25.45 19.78 -10.79
C MET A 364 -26.38 19.12 -11.77
N GLY A 365 -25.90 18.09 -12.47
CA GLY A 365 -26.67 17.13 -13.23
C GLY A 365 -26.25 15.71 -12.86
N ILE A 366 -26.79 14.73 -13.54
CA ILE A 366 -26.53 13.31 -13.26
C ILE A 366 -25.96 12.64 -14.51
N LEU A 367 -24.85 11.95 -14.38
CA LEU A 367 -24.36 10.97 -15.35
C LEU A 367 -24.91 9.59 -15.00
N SER A 368 -25.59 8.94 -15.96
CA SER A 368 -25.99 7.53 -15.90
C SER A 368 -25.12 6.75 -16.88
N LEU A 369 -24.16 5.99 -16.37
CA LEU A 369 -23.22 5.18 -17.15
C LEU A 369 -23.72 3.74 -17.21
N ASN A 370 -23.77 3.16 -18.42
CA ASN A 370 -23.99 1.74 -18.66
C ASN A 370 -22.79 1.17 -19.40
N THR A 371 -22.22 0.05 -18.91
CA THR A 371 -21.06 -0.60 -19.51
C THR A 371 -21.38 -2.03 -19.92
N HIS A 372 -20.87 -2.43 -21.09
CA HIS A 372 -21.06 -3.76 -21.64
C HIS A 372 -19.79 -4.26 -22.33
N ASP A 373 -19.65 -5.56 -22.41
CA ASP A 373 -18.65 -6.20 -23.24
C ASP A 373 -18.91 -5.91 -24.71
N GLY A 374 -17.92 -5.41 -25.45
CA GLY A 374 -18.07 -4.99 -26.85
C GLY A 374 -18.32 -6.15 -27.81
N ALA A 375 -17.90 -7.37 -27.47
CA ALA A 375 -18.10 -8.55 -28.29
C ALA A 375 -19.43 -9.25 -28.04
N THR A 376 -19.87 -9.35 -26.77
CA THR A 376 -21.09 -10.08 -26.40
C THR A 376 -22.31 -9.18 -26.24
N GLY A 377 -22.10 -7.90 -25.91
CA GLY A 377 -23.16 -6.96 -25.56
C GLY A 377 -23.74 -7.13 -24.16
N GLU A 378 -23.20 -8.04 -23.35
CA GLU A 378 -23.63 -8.28 -21.98
C GLU A 378 -23.09 -7.20 -21.04
N ALA A 379 -23.86 -6.85 -19.99
CA ALA A 379 -23.40 -5.91 -18.99
C ALA A 379 -22.13 -6.45 -18.31
N THR A 380 -21.10 -5.60 -18.18
CA THR A 380 -19.82 -6.03 -17.62
C THR A 380 -19.30 -5.07 -16.56
N ALA A 381 -18.65 -5.62 -15.52
CA ALA A 381 -17.98 -4.83 -14.50
C ALA A 381 -16.72 -4.16 -15.07
N VAL A 382 -16.46 -2.94 -14.59
CA VAL A 382 -15.37 -2.10 -15.08
C VAL A 382 -14.82 -1.20 -13.98
N ARG A 383 -13.60 -0.73 -14.19
CA ARG A 383 -13.00 0.39 -13.47
C ARG A 383 -13.23 1.69 -14.24
N VAL A 384 -13.59 2.75 -13.51
CA VAL A 384 -13.89 4.06 -14.09
C VAL A 384 -12.96 5.12 -13.51
N HIS A 385 -12.22 5.79 -14.39
CA HIS A 385 -11.55 7.06 -14.11
C HIS A 385 -12.46 8.17 -14.61
N LEU A 386 -12.74 9.17 -13.77
CA LEU A 386 -13.64 10.26 -14.10
C LEU A 386 -13.02 11.60 -13.68
N THR A 387 -13.07 12.59 -14.57
CA THR A 387 -12.70 13.97 -14.25
C THR A 387 -13.83 14.89 -14.71
N ALA A 388 -14.44 15.56 -13.74
CA ALA A 388 -15.54 16.51 -14.01
C ALA A 388 -15.03 17.86 -14.53
N SER A 389 -15.97 18.74 -14.92
CA SER A 389 -15.68 20.08 -15.46
C SER A 389 -14.88 20.99 -14.52
N ASP A 390 -14.95 20.76 -13.21
CA ASP A 390 -14.18 21.49 -12.19
C ASP A 390 -12.77 20.88 -11.94
N GLY A 391 -12.41 19.82 -12.66
CA GLY A 391 -11.14 19.11 -12.53
C GLY A 391 -11.10 18.09 -11.40
N LYS A 392 -12.23 17.88 -10.67
CA LYS A 392 -12.30 16.91 -9.58
C LYS A 392 -12.82 15.55 -10.03
N PHE A 393 -12.50 14.56 -9.22
CA PHE A 393 -13.08 13.23 -9.28
C PHE A 393 -14.37 13.16 -8.47
N TYR A 394 -15.35 12.44 -8.99
CA TYR A 394 -16.61 12.10 -8.33
C TYR A 394 -16.91 10.61 -8.53
N ALA A 395 -17.58 10.00 -7.55
CA ALA A 395 -18.00 8.61 -7.60
C ALA A 395 -19.48 8.47 -7.18
N PRO A 396 -20.14 7.37 -7.54
CA PRO A 396 -21.43 7.01 -6.97
C PRO A 396 -21.38 6.93 -5.45
N THR A 397 -22.49 7.25 -4.78
CA THR A 397 -22.57 7.15 -3.31
C THR A 397 -22.61 5.72 -2.79
N ASN A 398 -22.78 4.75 -3.65
CA ASN A 398 -22.80 3.31 -3.37
C ASN A 398 -21.60 2.55 -3.97
N ALA A 399 -20.57 3.26 -4.42
CA ALA A 399 -19.34 2.67 -4.93
C ALA A 399 -18.14 3.12 -4.10
N TYR A 400 -17.14 2.26 -3.96
CA TYR A 400 -15.89 2.62 -3.32
C TYR A 400 -15.10 3.61 -4.19
N ALA A 401 -15.02 4.85 -3.72
CA ALA A 401 -14.09 5.84 -4.26
C ALA A 401 -12.69 5.54 -3.73
N ARG A 402 -11.75 5.21 -4.62
CA ARG A 402 -10.40 4.81 -4.25
C ARG A 402 -9.36 5.61 -5.02
N VAL A 403 -8.15 5.60 -4.47
CA VAL A 403 -6.93 6.10 -5.11
C VAL A 403 -6.02 4.90 -5.34
N THR A 404 -5.55 4.72 -6.56
CA THR A 404 -4.63 3.64 -6.92
C THR A 404 -3.25 3.83 -6.29
N GLY A 405 -2.39 2.83 -6.34
CA GLY A 405 -1.00 2.95 -5.91
C GLY A 405 -0.23 4.08 -6.62
N GLU A 406 -0.60 4.36 -7.86
CA GLU A 406 -0.02 5.43 -8.69
C GLU A 406 -0.72 6.79 -8.55
N GLY A 407 -1.71 6.91 -7.65
CA GLY A 407 -2.40 8.16 -7.34
C GLY A 407 -3.60 8.49 -8.24
N ASP A 408 -3.99 7.60 -9.15
CA ASP A 408 -5.17 7.79 -9.99
C ASP A 408 -6.44 7.54 -9.18
N ARG A 409 -7.48 8.38 -9.36
CA ARG A 409 -8.76 8.25 -8.67
C ARG A 409 -9.72 7.43 -9.49
N ILE A 410 -10.36 6.45 -8.85
CA ILE A 410 -11.22 5.46 -9.52
C ILE A 410 -12.43 5.08 -8.66
N PHE A 411 -13.40 4.50 -9.32
CA PHE A 411 -14.38 3.60 -8.71
C PHE A 411 -14.63 2.39 -9.62
N HIS A 412 -15.10 1.29 -9.02
CA HIS A 412 -15.55 0.12 -9.77
C HIS A 412 -17.09 0.15 -9.93
N SER A 413 -17.59 -0.37 -11.06
CA SER A 413 -19.00 -0.48 -11.38
C SER A 413 -19.33 -1.90 -11.87
N ARG A 414 -20.50 -2.41 -11.47
CA ARG A 414 -21.05 -3.72 -11.93
C ARG A 414 -21.80 -3.65 -13.26
N GLY A 415 -21.51 -2.68 -14.11
CA GLY A 415 -22.21 -2.47 -15.38
C GLY A 415 -23.08 -1.20 -15.41
N THR A 416 -23.46 -0.66 -14.25
CA THR A 416 -24.23 0.59 -14.17
C THR A 416 -23.74 1.48 -13.04
N ALA A 417 -23.71 2.80 -13.28
CA ALA A 417 -23.34 3.78 -12.26
C ALA A 417 -24.14 5.08 -12.43
N ARG A 418 -24.50 5.74 -11.31
CA ARG A 418 -25.08 7.08 -11.30
C ARG A 418 -24.22 8.00 -10.47
N VAL A 419 -23.79 9.11 -11.08
CA VAL A 419 -22.89 10.08 -10.44
C VAL A 419 -23.48 11.48 -10.57
N GLU A 420 -23.59 12.20 -9.45
CA GLU A 420 -23.90 13.65 -9.46
C GLU A 420 -22.64 14.42 -9.84
N LEU A 421 -22.73 15.27 -10.86
CA LEU A 421 -21.60 16.00 -11.44
C LEU A 421 -21.92 17.49 -11.60
N PRO A 422 -20.92 18.39 -11.44
CA PRO A 422 -21.08 19.76 -11.85
C PRO A 422 -21.34 19.87 -13.36
N VAL A 423 -22.13 20.89 -13.73
CA VAL A 423 -22.44 21.19 -15.15
C VAL A 423 -21.17 21.43 -15.95
N GLY A 424 -21.16 20.92 -17.20
CA GLY A 424 -20.08 21.05 -18.16
C GLY A 424 -19.48 19.70 -18.57
N THR A 425 -18.34 19.74 -19.22
CA THR A 425 -17.72 18.55 -19.81
C THR A 425 -17.15 17.62 -18.74
N VAL A 426 -17.50 16.34 -18.81
CA VAL A 426 -16.88 15.25 -18.03
C VAL A 426 -16.04 14.37 -18.97
N ASN A 427 -14.84 14.00 -18.52
CA ASN A 427 -13.97 13.05 -19.21
C ASN A 427 -13.93 11.73 -18.43
N LEU A 428 -14.07 10.62 -19.17
CA LEU A 428 -14.04 9.28 -18.59
C LEU A 428 -13.02 8.41 -19.33
N THR A 429 -12.38 7.54 -18.57
CA THR A 429 -11.67 6.35 -19.10
C THR A 429 -12.25 5.13 -18.40
N VAL A 430 -12.83 4.22 -19.17
CA VAL A 430 -13.42 2.96 -18.72
C VAL A 430 -12.41 1.85 -19.04
N VAL A 431 -12.08 1.02 -18.06
CA VAL A 431 -11.03 0.00 -18.14
C VAL A 431 -11.58 -1.34 -17.66
N LYS A 432 -11.21 -2.42 -18.32
CA LYS A 432 -11.46 -3.79 -17.89
C LYS A 432 -10.15 -4.60 -18.04
N GLY A 433 -9.42 -4.72 -16.94
CA GLY A 433 -8.17 -5.50 -16.89
C GLY A 433 -7.14 -5.16 -17.95
N PHE A 434 -6.38 -6.18 -18.38
CA PHE A 434 -5.29 -6.07 -19.37
C PHE A 434 -5.67 -6.59 -20.76
N GLU A 435 -6.77 -7.34 -20.85
CA GLU A 435 -7.20 -8.03 -22.07
C GLU A 435 -8.23 -7.25 -22.88
N PHE A 436 -8.61 -6.04 -22.41
CA PHE A 436 -9.59 -5.15 -23.06
C PHE A 436 -8.99 -3.76 -23.30
N TRP A 437 -9.34 -3.17 -24.46
CA TRP A 437 -8.94 -1.80 -24.77
C TRP A 437 -9.64 -0.80 -23.84
N PRO A 438 -8.91 0.15 -23.25
CA PRO A 438 -9.53 1.24 -22.49
C PRO A 438 -10.41 2.13 -23.39
N ALA A 439 -11.66 2.34 -23.00
CA ALA A 439 -12.57 3.26 -23.71
C ALA A 439 -12.43 4.67 -23.12
N LYS A 440 -12.10 5.67 -23.96
CA LYS A 440 -12.00 7.09 -23.61
C LYS A 440 -13.19 7.86 -24.16
N LEU A 441 -13.87 8.62 -23.31
CA LEU A 441 -15.13 9.28 -23.64
C LEU A 441 -15.22 10.66 -23.00
N THR A 442 -16.08 11.50 -23.60
CA THR A 442 -16.50 12.77 -23.04
C THR A 442 -18.03 12.88 -23.09
N ALA A 443 -18.64 13.54 -22.10
CA ALA A 443 -20.05 13.86 -22.11
C ALA A 443 -20.29 15.26 -21.54
N GLU A 444 -21.39 15.90 -21.95
CA GLU A 444 -21.84 17.18 -21.41
C GLU A 444 -22.92 16.97 -20.35
N ILE A 445 -22.72 17.53 -19.18
CA ILE A 445 -23.63 17.47 -18.06
C ILE A 445 -24.46 18.75 -18.03
N THR A 446 -25.79 18.61 -18.05
CA THR A 446 -26.75 19.72 -17.98
C THR A 446 -27.40 19.79 -16.60
N ALA A 447 -27.66 21.00 -16.11
CA ALA A 447 -28.24 21.22 -14.78
C ALA A 447 -29.61 20.55 -14.64
N GLY A 448 -29.75 19.72 -13.60
CA GLY A 448 -31.01 19.04 -13.26
C GLY A 448 -31.41 17.91 -14.21
N GLU A 449 -30.61 17.59 -15.24
CA GLU A 449 -30.89 16.55 -16.21
C GLU A 449 -30.07 15.28 -15.96
N VAL A 450 -30.52 14.18 -16.60
CA VAL A 450 -29.78 12.90 -16.62
C VAL A 450 -29.15 12.72 -17.99
N THR A 451 -27.83 12.74 -18.06
CA THR A 451 -27.05 12.38 -19.25
C THR A 451 -26.80 10.86 -19.22
N ILE A 452 -27.28 10.15 -20.24
CA ILE A 452 -27.09 8.69 -20.37
C ILE A 452 -25.91 8.44 -21.30
N LEU A 453 -24.96 7.63 -20.82
CA LEU A 453 -23.78 7.20 -21.58
C LEU A 453 -23.72 5.68 -21.56
N THR A 454 -23.66 5.07 -22.75
CA THR A 454 -23.47 3.62 -22.91
C THR A 454 -22.14 3.33 -23.58
N VAL A 455 -21.36 2.43 -23.00
CA VAL A 455 -19.97 2.18 -23.35
C VAL A 455 -19.72 0.69 -23.51
N GLY A 456 -19.22 0.27 -24.69
CA GLY A 456 -18.62 -1.03 -24.89
C GLY A 456 -17.13 -1.02 -24.58
N VAL A 457 -16.62 -2.07 -23.96
CA VAL A 457 -15.18 -2.34 -23.83
C VAL A 457 -14.81 -3.45 -24.80
N ASP A 458 -13.91 -3.16 -25.75
CA ASP A 458 -13.55 -4.08 -26.82
C ASP A 458 -12.36 -4.96 -26.40
N PRO A 459 -12.38 -6.29 -26.65
CA PRO A 459 -11.28 -7.16 -26.32
C PRO A 459 -10.01 -6.83 -27.14
N LEU A 460 -8.85 -6.87 -26.47
CA LEU A 460 -7.53 -6.84 -27.10
C LEU A 460 -7.09 -8.25 -27.49
N THR A 461 -7.30 -9.21 -26.62
CA THR A 461 -6.98 -10.62 -26.79
C THR A 461 -7.75 -11.46 -25.78
N ASP A 462 -7.70 -12.78 -25.94
CA ASP A 462 -8.25 -13.75 -25.01
C ASP A 462 -7.13 -14.71 -24.61
N MET A 463 -6.58 -14.52 -23.40
CA MET A 463 -5.51 -15.36 -22.87
C MET A 463 -6.02 -16.72 -22.39
N ALA A 464 -7.28 -16.79 -21.93
CA ALA A 464 -7.92 -18.04 -21.52
C ALA A 464 -8.08 -19.00 -22.72
N ALA A 465 -8.41 -18.50 -23.92
CA ALA A 465 -8.44 -19.30 -25.15
C ALA A 465 -7.05 -19.86 -25.53
N LYS A 466 -5.99 -19.29 -24.99
CA LYS A 466 -4.59 -19.75 -25.16
C LYS A 466 -4.11 -20.62 -23.99
N GLY A 467 -4.99 -20.94 -23.03
CA GLY A 467 -4.70 -21.75 -21.84
C GLY A 467 -4.01 -21.01 -20.70
N TRP A 468 -3.95 -19.67 -20.75
CA TRP A 468 -3.37 -18.82 -19.71
C TRP A 468 -4.44 -18.17 -18.85
N TYR A 469 -4.34 -18.33 -17.52
CA TYR A 469 -5.28 -17.77 -16.56
C TYR A 469 -4.56 -16.90 -15.55
N SER A 470 -5.08 -15.68 -15.37
CA SER A 470 -4.49 -14.65 -14.51
C SER A 470 -4.84 -14.85 -13.04
N GLY A 471 -3.93 -14.50 -12.14
CA GLY A 471 -4.19 -14.47 -10.71
C GLY A 471 -3.20 -13.57 -9.98
N SER A 472 -3.64 -13.00 -8.85
CA SER A 472 -2.74 -12.33 -7.91
C SER A 472 -2.39 -13.27 -6.77
N THR A 473 -1.15 -13.19 -6.30
CA THR A 473 -0.71 -13.94 -5.12
C THR A 473 -0.80 -13.11 -3.84
N HIS A 474 -1.29 -11.84 -3.88
CA HIS A 474 -1.22 -11.00 -2.69
C HIS A 474 -2.34 -9.95 -2.63
N VAL A 475 -3.48 -10.37 -2.07
CA VAL A 475 -4.65 -9.50 -1.85
C VAL A 475 -5.11 -9.61 -0.40
N HIS A 476 -5.41 -8.48 0.23
CA HIS A 476 -6.04 -8.40 1.54
C HIS A 476 -7.42 -7.76 1.44
N MET A 477 -8.41 -8.32 2.15
CA MET A 477 -9.77 -7.81 2.16
C MET A 477 -9.95 -6.73 3.25
N ASN A 478 -9.90 -7.09 4.54
CA ASN A 478 -10.08 -6.14 5.65
C ASN A 478 -8.81 -6.05 6.51
N TYR A 479 -7.76 -5.45 5.96
CA TYR A 479 -6.46 -5.42 6.62
C TYR A 479 -6.27 -4.23 7.58
N ALA A 480 -6.65 -3.02 7.14
CA ALA A 480 -6.43 -1.80 7.92
C ALA A 480 -7.37 -0.66 7.51
N GLY A 481 -8.41 -0.96 6.73
CA GLY A 481 -9.09 0.00 5.89
C GLY A 481 -10.03 0.98 6.56
N ASN A 482 -10.45 1.93 5.75
CA ASN A 482 -11.50 2.89 6.01
C ASN A 482 -12.85 2.38 5.49
N LEU A 483 -12.79 1.39 4.60
CA LEU A 483 -13.91 0.70 4.00
C LEU A 483 -14.05 -0.66 4.69
N HIS A 484 -15.23 -1.24 4.71
CA HIS A 484 -15.44 -2.63 5.09
C HIS A 484 -15.68 -3.42 3.82
N ASN A 485 -14.72 -4.25 3.43
CA ASN A 485 -14.84 -5.04 2.22
C ASN A 485 -15.56 -6.36 2.49
N THR A 486 -16.20 -6.91 1.47
CA THR A 486 -16.88 -8.20 1.49
C THR A 486 -16.37 -9.07 0.35
N LEU A 487 -16.53 -10.37 0.47
CA LEU A 487 -16.16 -11.30 -0.60
C LEU A 487 -16.87 -10.97 -1.93
N ASP A 488 -18.17 -10.60 -1.87
CA ASP A 488 -18.92 -10.20 -3.06
C ASP A 488 -18.35 -8.95 -3.74
N ASN A 489 -17.90 -7.98 -2.93
CA ASN A 489 -17.25 -6.78 -3.48
C ASN A 489 -15.82 -7.06 -3.96
N LEU A 490 -15.07 -7.96 -3.31
CA LEU A 490 -13.77 -8.41 -3.78
C LEU A 490 -13.88 -9.13 -5.14
N MET A 491 -14.87 -10.01 -5.29
CA MET A 491 -15.17 -10.67 -6.56
C MET A 491 -15.56 -9.67 -7.66
N MET A 492 -16.31 -8.62 -7.31
CA MET A 492 -16.65 -7.54 -8.25
C MET A 492 -15.41 -6.75 -8.68
N MET A 493 -14.49 -6.44 -7.75
CA MET A 493 -13.22 -5.78 -8.10
C MET A 493 -12.40 -6.65 -9.05
N SER A 494 -12.32 -7.95 -8.76
CA SER A 494 -11.65 -8.94 -9.62
C SER A 494 -12.28 -9.00 -11.01
N ASP A 495 -13.61 -8.98 -11.10
CA ASP A 495 -14.34 -8.97 -12.38
C ASP A 495 -14.08 -7.69 -13.20
N ALA A 496 -14.08 -6.54 -12.52
CA ALA A 496 -13.78 -5.25 -13.15
C ALA A 496 -12.35 -5.16 -13.67
N GLU A 497 -11.41 -5.87 -13.03
CA GLU A 497 -10.01 -5.96 -13.46
C GLU A 497 -9.73 -7.20 -14.33
N ASP A 498 -10.76 -7.97 -14.69
CA ASP A 498 -10.63 -9.16 -15.54
C ASP A 498 -9.57 -10.14 -15.03
N GLN A 499 -9.69 -10.50 -13.75
CA GLN A 499 -8.77 -11.42 -13.08
C GLN A 499 -9.47 -12.75 -12.79
N ASP A 500 -8.89 -13.87 -13.22
CA ASP A 500 -9.50 -15.21 -13.13
C ASP A 500 -9.45 -15.78 -11.72
N ILE A 501 -8.31 -15.63 -11.02
CA ILE A 501 -8.13 -16.16 -9.66
C ILE A 501 -7.72 -15.04 -8.71
N VAL A 502 -8.45 -14.90 -7.61
CA VAL A 502 -8.10 -14.02 -6.49
C VAL A 502 -7.64 -14.85 -5.32
N ASN A 503 -6.40 -14.62 -4.88
CA ASN A 503 -5.88 -15.23 -3.68
C ASN A 503 -5.96 -14.23 -2.53
N GLU A 504 -7.04 -14.29 -1.75
CA GLU A 504 -7.22 -13.54 -0.50
C GLU A 504 -6.28 -14.08 0.56
N GLN A 505 -5.50 -13.20 1.18
CA GLN A 505 -4.58 -13.57 2.24
C GLN A 505 -5.06 -13.07 3.61
N ILE A 506 -5.45 -14.00 4.46
CA ILE A 506 -5.65 -13.74 5.88
C ILE A 506 -4.31 -13.39 6.50
N ALA A 507 -4.19 -12.17 7.02
CA ALA A 507 -2.95 -11.69 7.62
C ALA A 507 -3.12 -11.41 9.11
N ASN A 508 -2.06 -11.66 9.89
CA ASN A 508 -2.00 -11.13 11.24
C ASN A 508 -1.38 -9.73 11.19
N LYS A 509 -2.11 -8.75 11.71
CA LYS A 509 -1.67 -7.37 11.81
C LYS A 509 -1.97 -6.81 13.18
N ASP A 510 -1.00 -6.10 13.77
CA ASP A 510 -1.16 -5.47 15.10
C ASP A 510 -1.71 -6.47 16.13
N ASN A 511 -1.16 -7.69 16.14
CA ASN A 511 -1.63 -8.86 16.92
C ASN A 511 -3.08 -9.32 16.62
N ARG A 512 -3.68 -8.91 15.51
CA ARG A 512 -5.02 -9.36 15.09
C ARG A 512 -4.89 -10.31 13.90
N ILE A 513 -5.85 -11.20 13.75
CA ILE A 513 -6.08 -11.97 12.53
C ILE A 513 -7.41 -11.52 11.95
N LEU A 514 -7.33 -10.75 10.86
CA LEU A 514 -8.51 -10.24 10.16
C LEU A 514 -9.01 -11.27 9.15
N ASP A 515 -10.32 -11.28 8.91
CA ASP A 515 -11.00 -12.16 7.94
C ASP A 515 -10.83 -13.67 8.18
N HIS A 516 -10.36 -14.10 9.34
CA HIS A 516 -10.16 -15.53 9.65
C HIS A 516 -11.45 -16.37 9.46
N HIS A 517 -12.61 -15.73 9.52
CA HIS A 517 -13.92 -16.40 9.36
C HIS A 517 -14.22 -16.81 7.91
N VAL A 518 -13.47 -16.27 6.92
CA VAL A 518 -13.62 -16.68 5.51
C VAL A 518 -12.72 -17.86 5.12
N PHE A 519 -11.88 -18.35 6.03
CA PHE A 519 -11.07 -19.54 5.81
C PHE A 519 -11.95 -20.75 5.49
N VAL A 520 -11.59 -21.51 4.45
CA VAL A 520 -12.33 -22.69 3.98
C VAL A 520 -11.56 -23.95 4.39
N PRO A 521 -11.98 -24.66 5.43
CA PRO A 521 -11.42 -25.98 5.75
C PRO A 521 -11.57 -26.94 4.56
N GLY A 522 -10.51 -27.69 4.25
CA GLY A 522 -10.41 -28.54 3.07
C GLY A 522 -9.63 -27.93 1.92
N GLY A 523 -9.18 -26.65 2.03
CA GLY A 523 -8.23 -26.02 1.12
C GLY A 523 -8.73 -25.72 -0.30
N GLY A 524 -10.02 -25.88 -0.56
CA GLY A 524 -10.63 -25.69 -1.88
C GLY A 524 -10.95 -24.24 -2.21
N ALA A 525 -11.48 -24.04 -3.41
CA ALA A 525 -12.02 -22.75 -3.83
C ALA A 525 -13.17 -22.33 -2.91
N HIS A 526 -13.25 -21.04 -2.56
CA HIS A 526 -14.32 -20.52 -1.73
C HIS A 526 -15.68 -20.69 -2.42
N PRO A 527 -16.78 -21.02 -1.69
CA PRO A 527 -18.12 -21.25 -2.28
C PRO A 527 -18.72 -20.08 -3.09
N ILE A 528 -18.19 -18.87 -2.97
CA ILE A 528 -18.59 -17.70 -3.76
C ILE A 528 -18.04 -17.74 -5.20
N SER A 529 -17.10 -18.61 -5.48
CA SER A 529 -16.49 -18.75 -6.80
C SER A 529 -17.50 -19.12 -7.88
N THR A 530 -17.23 -18.67 -9.10
CA THR A 530 -18.02 -19.00 -10.31
C THR A 530 -17.14 -19.81 -11.29
N PRO A 531 -17.71 -20.36 -12.37
CA PRO A 531 -16.90 -21.02 -13.38
C PRO A 531 -15.86 -20.10 -14.05
N GLU A 532 -16.14 -18.80 -14.09
CA GLU A 532 -15.31 -17.79 -14.74
C GLU A 532 -14.33 -17.14 -13.77
N ARG A 533 -14.51 -17.34 -12.44
CA ARG A 533 -13.73 -16.61 -11.43
C ARG A 533 -13.63 -17.36 -10.11
N ILE A 534 -12.42 -17.64 -9.69
CA ILE A 534 -12.14 -18.42 -8.49
C ILE A 534 -11.57 -17.51 -7.38
N LEU A 535 -12.15 -17.63 -6.17
CA LEU A 535 -11.59 -17.09 -4.95
C LEU A 535 -10.93 -18.21 -4.14
N VAL A 536 -9.67 -18.04 -3.80
CA VAL A 536 -8.93 -18.88 -2.87
C VAL A 536 -8.61 -18.09 -1.62
N VAL A 537 -8.79 -18.68 -0.46
CA VAL A 537 -8.44 -18.07 0.82
C VAL A 537 -7.21 -18.76 1.39
N GLY A 538 -6.14 -18.00 1.53
CA GLY A 538 -4.88 -18.45 2.09
C GLY A 538 -4.45 -17.59 3.27
N GLN A 539 -3.15 -17.57 3.51
CA GLN A 539 -2.57 -16.80 4.62
C GLN A 539 -1.30 -16.07 4.19
N GLU A 540 -1.16 -14.80 4.61
CA GLU A 540 0.13 -14.16 4.74
C GLU A 540 0.66 -14.38 6.16
N TYR A 541 1.67 -15.25 6.30
CA TYR A 541 2.43 -15.40 7.54
C TYR A 541 3.55 -14.36 7.56
N ARG A 542 3.62 -13.52 8.63
CA ARG A 542 4.34 -12.25 8.59
C ARG A 542 5.49 -12.11 9.60
N PRO A 543 6.56 -12.92 9.54
CA PRO A 543 7.72 -12.75 10.41
C PRO A 543 8.60 -11.58 9.92
N PRO A 544 8.79 -10.51 10.72
CA PRO A 544 9.54 -9.32 10.29
C PRO A 544 11.01 -9.58 10.03
N PHE A 545 11.60 -10.61 10.64
CA PHE A 545 13.01 -10.91 10.44
C PHE A 545 13.29 -11.64 9.13
N TYR A 546 12.63 -12.80 8.87
CA TYR A 546 12.92 -13.62 7.68
C TYR A 546 12.26 -13.12 6.41
N GLY A 547 11.18 -12.36 6.54
CA GLY A 547 10.32 -11.90 5.46
C GLY A 547 8.97 -12.60 5.45
N HIS A 548 7.96 -11.88 4.97
CA HIS A 548 6.60 -12.39 4.89
C HIS A 548 6.46 -13.44 3.80
N VAL A 549 5.49 -14.33 3.97
CA VAL A 549 5.28 -15.46 3.05
C VAL A 549 3.79 -15.71 2.84
N PHE A 550 3.43 -16.15 1.64
CA PHE A 550 2.09 -16.64 1.34
C PHE A 550 1.99 -18.16 1.52
N MET A 551 0.79 -18.62 1.87
CA MET A 551 0.45 -20.04 2.01
C MET A 551 -0.98 -20.25 1.48
N PHE A 552 -1.12 -20.88 0.32
CA PHE A 552 -2.41 -21.14 -0.33
C PHE A 552 -2.74 -22.62 -0.32
N GLY A 553 -4.03 -22.96 -0.22
CA GLY A 553 -4.49 -24.34 -0.20
C GLY A 553 -4.22 -25.05 1.13
N LEU A 554 -4.20 -24.31 2.26
CA LEU A 554 -4.15 -24.91 3.60
C LEU A 554 -5.44 -25.71 3.83
N GLU A 555 -5.34 -27.01 4.07
CA GLU A 555 -6.49 -27.90 4.16
C GLU A 555 -7.12 -27.92 5.54
N ASP A 556 -6.33 -27.79 6.60
CA ASP A 556 -6.77 -28.08 7.96
C ASP A 556 -6.97 -26.83 8.82
N HIS A 557 -5.97 -25.94 8.86
CA HIS A 557 -5.99 -24.73 9.68
C HIS A 557 -4.98 -23.70 9.21
N LEU A 558 -5.18 -22.45 9.62
CA LEU A 558 -4.18 -21.38 9.45
C LEU A 558 -2.90 -21.71 10.23
N ILE A 559 -1.76 -21.50 9.58
CA ILE A 559 -0.46 -21.76 10.18
C ILE A 559 -0.16 -20.71 11.26
N SER A 560 -0.37 -20.98 12.51
CA SER A 560 -0.09 -20.12 13.64
C SER A 560 -0.68 -18.68 13.53
N PRO A 561 -1.42 -18.22 14.50
CA PRO A 561 -1.81 -16.80 14.63
C PRO A 561 -0.62 -15.91 15.00
N PHE A 562 0.53 -16.49 15.43
CA PHE A 562 1.71 -15.74 15.85
C PHE A 562 2.83 -15.88 14.84
N THR A 563 3.55 -14.78 14.63
CA THR A 563 4.81 -14.79 13.87
C THR A 563 6.01 -14.83 14.81
N THR A 564 7.21 -14.63 14.31
CA THR A 564 8.47 -14.62 15.06
C THR A 564 9.21 -13.31 14.82
N GLY A 565 10.16 -12.97 15.71
CA GLY A 565 11.03 -11.81 15.52
C GLY A 565 10.43 -10.45 15.91
N TYR A 566 9.36 -10.43 16.71
CA TYR A 566 8.82 -9.19 17.30
C TYR A 566 9.57 -8.89 18.60
N GLU A 567 10.62 -8.11 18.52
CA GLU A 567 11.47 -7.74 19.64
C GLU A 567 10.67 -7.14 20.80
N GLY A 568 10.98 -7.55 22.02
CA GLY A 568 10.32 -7.09 23.25
C GLY A 568 8.96 -7.69 23.51
N THR A 569 8.55 -8.72 22.78
CA THR A 569 7.26 -9.41 22.94
C THR A 569 7.45 -10.90 23.24
N ALA A 570 6.37 -11.60 23.54
CA ALA A 570 6.38 -13.05 23.76
C ALA A 570 6.80 -13.86 22.51
N ILE A 571 6.82 -13.24 21.34
CA ILE A 571 7.16 -13.84 20.05
C ILE A 571 8.43 -13.24 19.42
N GLU A 572 9.34 -12.73 20.25
CA GLU A 572 10.58 -12.12 19.79
C GLU A 572 11.64 -13.11 19.27
N SER A 573 11.56 -14.39 19.63
CA SER A 573 12.51 -15.40 19.13
C SER A 573 12.43 -15.52 17.60
N LEU A 574 13.59 -15.82 16.98
CA LEU A 574 13.65 -16.13 15.56
C LEU A 574 13.31 -17.61 15.25
N TYR A 575 12.81 -18.34 16.22
CA TYR A 575 12.28 -19.70 16.05
C TYR A 575 10.77 -19.72 16.28
N PRO A 576 9.99 -20.37 15.40
CA PRO A 576 10.38 -21.13 14.21
C PRO A 576 10.84 -20.24 13.03
N SER A 577 11.71 -20.79 12.16
CA SER A 577 12.13 -20.14 10.92
C SER A 577 11.03 -20.24 9.83
N ASN A 578 11.20 -19.52 8.70
CA ASN A 578 10.31 -19.71 7.54
C ASN A 578 10.38 -21.14 6.99
N THR A 579 11.56 -21.77 6.99
CA THR A 579 11.74 -23.18 6.61
C THR A 579 10.78 -24.09 7.40
N ASP A 580 10.72 -23.92 8.73
CA ASP A 580 9.85 -24.72 9.59
C ASP A 580 8.37 -24.50 9.24
N MET A 581 7.99 -23.26 8.96
CA MET A 581 6.60 -22.89 8.68
C MET A 581 6.17 -23.33 7.29
N PHE A 582 7.04 -23.26 6.29
CA PHE A 582 6.81 -23.83 4.96
C PHE A 582 6.58 -25.34 5.01
N LEU A 583 7.39 -26.07 5.76
CA LEU A 583 7.20 -27.51 5.93
C LEU A 583 5.86 -27.86 6.59
N LYS A 584 5.40 -27.06 7.56
CA LYS A 584 4.08 -27.22 8.18
C LYS A 584 2.94 -26.94 7.20
N ALA A 585 3.07 -25.89 6.38
CA ALA A 585 2.07 -25.55 5.38
C ALA A 585 2.01 -26.60 4.26
N LYS A 586 3.17 -27.05 3.76
CA LYS A 586 3.24 -28.13 2.76
C LYS A 586 2.69 -29.47 3.28
N ALA A 587 2.80 -29.74 4.56
CA ALA A 587 2.17 -30.91 5.18
C ALA A 587 0.64 -30.88 5.12
N GLN A 588 0.04 -29.71 4.88
CA GLN A 588 -1.39 -29.50 4.62
C GLN A 588 -1.70 -29.33 3.12
N GLY A 589 -0.78 -29.64 2.21
CA GLY A 589 -0.99 -29.51 0.77
C GLY A 589 -0.73 -28.11 0.19
N ALA A 590 -0.33 -27.13 1.01
CA ALA A 590 -0.22 -25.74 0.60
C ALA A 590 0.89 -25.49 -0.43
N THR A 591 0.63 -24.56 -1.35
CA THR A 591 1.63 -23.86 -2.17
C THR A 591 2.14 -22.66 -1.40
N VAL A 592 3.46 -22.48 -1.32
CA VAL A 592 4.10 -21.51 -0.44
C VAL A 592 5.16 -20.68 -1.16
N GLY A 593 5.32 -19.42 -0.74
CA GLY A 593 6.33 -18.55 -1.33
C GLY A 593 6.54 -17.27 -0.53
N TYR A 594 7.60 -16.54 -0.86
CA TYR A 594 7.89 -15.24 -0.29
C TYR A 594 7.07 -14.15 -0.98
N VAL A 595 6.51 -13.20 -0.21
CA VAL A 595 5.78 -12.04 -0.74
C VAL A 595 6.67 -10.78 -0.70
N HIS A 596 6.38 -9.80 -1.60
CA HIS A 596 7.11 -8.51 -1.74
C HIS A 596 8.62 -8.63 -1.43
N ALA A 597 9.25 -9.64 -2.01
CA ALA A 597 10.56 -10.14 -1.59
C ALA A 597 11.71 -9.15 -1.77
N PHE A 598 11.77 -8.48 -2.93
CA PHE A 598 12.89 -7.64 -3.31
C PHE A 598 12.43 -6.33 -3.94
N PHE A 599 12.88 -5.21 -3.37
CA PHE A 599 12.51 -3.86 -3.79
C PHE A 599 13.74 -3.04 -4.20
N GLY A 600 13.50 -2.00 -4.98
CA GLY A 600 14.50 -0.99 -5.34
C GLY A 600 15.43 -1.41 -6.48
N ASN A 601 16.46 -0.62 -6.70
CA ASN A 601 17.38 -0.73 -7.84
C ASN A 601 18.80 -1.19 -7.45
N SER A 602 19.02 -1.61 -6.21
CA SER A 602 20.30 -2.10 -5.69
C SER A 602 20.22 -3.58 -5.34
N ASP A 603 21.36 -4.26 -5.42
CA ASP A 603 21.47 -5.66 -5.01
C ASP A 603 21.10 -5.80 -3.52
N PRO A 604 20.10 -6.62 -3.16
CA PRO A 604 19.74 -6.84 -1.77
C PRO A 604 20.87 -7.35 -0.88
N LEU A 605 21.86 -8.04 -1.45
CA LEU A 605 23.05 -8.51 -0.73
C LEU A 605 23.90 -7.35 -0.23
N GLU A 606 23.98 -6.23 -0.94
CA GLU A 606 24.69 -5.01 -0.51
C GLU A 606 23.96 -4.24 0.61
N GLY A 607 22.63 -4.45 0.72
CA GLY A 607 21.78 -3.87 1.76
C GLY A 607 21.47 -4.85 2.91
N ALA A 608 20.24 -4.84 3.41
CA ALA A 608 19.75 -5.70 4.51
C ALA A 608 19.07 -7.00 4.04
N LEU A 609 19.45 -7.56 2.90
CA LEU A 609 18.87 -8.75 2.26
C LEU A 609 17.41 -8.61 1.79
N GLY A 610 16.91 -7.39 1.65
CA GLY A 610 15.54 -7.13 1.19
C GLY A 610 14.45 -7.64 2.14
N GLY A 611 13.25 -7.85 1.60
CA GLY A 611 12.08 -8.35 2.33
C GLY A 611 12.08 -9.87 2.55
N ALA A 612 12.87 -10.64 1.80
CA ALA A 612 12.90 -12.11 1.84
C ALA A 612 14.27 -12.65 2.28
N LYS A 613 14.68 -12.34 3.51
CA LYS A 613 16.02 -12.68 3.99
C LYS A 613 16.30 -14.20 4.04
N GLY A 614 15.24 -15.01 4.29
CA GLY A 614 15.34 -16.47 4.31
C GLY A 614 15.41 -17.13 2.92
N PHE A 615 15.15 -16.39 1.83
CA PHE A 615 14.96 -16.94 0.49
C PHE A 615 16.05 -17.90 0.02
N MET A 616 17.34 -17.53 0.17
CA MET A 616 18.44 -18.41 -0.27
C MET A 616 18.54 -19.72 0.53
N VAL A 617 18.10 -19.70 1.79
CA VAL A 617 18.04 -20.95 2.59
C VAL A 617 16.92 -21.84 2.06
N ASP A 618 15.72 -21.27 1.90
CA ASP A 618 14.53 -22.04 1.50
C ASP A 618 14.60 -22.53 0.06
N ALA A 619 15.22 -21.76 -0.83
CA ALA A 619 15.49 -22.18 -2.21
C ALA A 619 16.45 -23.38 -2.24
N ALA A 620 17.53 -23.36 -1.47
CA ALA A 620 18.49 -24.47 -1.37
C ALA A 620 17.88 -25.76 -0.80
N LEU A 621 16.99 -25.60 0.20
CA LEU A 621 16.35 -26.72 0.88
C LEU A 621 15.07 -27.21 0.14
N GLY A 622 14.65 -26.52 -0.93
CA GLY A 622 13.44 -26.85 -1.69
C GLY A 622 12.15 -26.68 -0.89
N THR A 623 12.15 -25.82 0.12
CA THR A 623 11.00 -25.58 0.98
C THR A 623 10.07 -24.51 0.44
N THR A 624 10.56 -23.54 -0.35
CA THR A 624 9.72 -22.55 -1.05
C THR A 624 9.41 -22.99 -2.48
N ASP A 625 8.17 -22.78 -2.95
CA ASP A 625 7.75 -23.03 -4.33
C ASP A 625 7.96 -21.79 -5.21
N ALA A 626 7.77 -20.60 -4.61
CA ALA A 626 7.75 -19.36 -5.36
C ALA A 626 8.37 -18.19 -4.60
N VAL A 627 8.63 -17.12 -5.34
CA VAL A 627 9.04 -15.83 -4.82
C VAL A 627 8.28 -14.75 -5.56
N GLU A 628 7.59 -13.90 -4.80
CA GLU A 628 6.83 -12.80 -5.37
C GLU A 628 7.75 -11.65 -5.77
N TRP A 629 7.49 -11.16 -6.95
CA TRP A 629 8.10 -9.98 -7.50
C TRP A 629 7.02 -8.92 -7.78
N SER A 630 7.03 -7.85 -7.01
CA SER A 630 5.96 -6.85 -6.96
C SER A 630 6.18 -5.66 -7.91
N GLY A 631 6.81 -5.87 -9.07
CA GLY A 631 7.04 -4.81 -10.04
C GLY A 631 8.21 -3.88 -9.70
N ALA A 632 9.04 -4.20 -8.71
CA ALA A 632 10.23 -3.44 -8.41
C ALA A 632 11.30 -3.62 -9.52
N GLY A 633 12.16 -2.63 -9.67
CA GLY A 633 13.15 -2.56 -10.73
C GLY A 633 14.11 -3.74 -10.83
N ARG A 634 15.14 -3.60 -11.65
CA ARG A 634 16.11 -4.66 -12.03
C ARG A 634 16.76 -5.40 -10.84
N ALA A 635 16.89 -4.77 -9.69
CA ALA A 635 17.52 -5.35 -8.50
C ALA A 635 16.78 -6.59 -7.93
N GLY A 636 15.47 -6.69 -8.13
CA GLY A 636 14.69 -7.84 -7.73
C GLY A 636 15.07 -9.15 -8.41
N PHE A 637 15.77 -9.08 -9.54
CA PHE A 637 16.22 -10.26 -10.27
C PHE A 637 17.52 -10.86 -9.74
N PHE A 638 18.38 -10.12 -9.06
CA PHE A 638 19.67 -10.65 -8.61
C PHE A 638 19.59 -11.93 -7.78
N PRO A 639 18.78 -11.99 -6.69
CA PRO A 639 18.64 -13.22 -5.93
C PRO A 639 17.95 -14.33 -6.72
N VAL A 640 16.94 -13.99 -7.53
CA VAL A 640 16.19 -14.95 -8.34
C VAL A 640 17.09 -15.56 -9.41
N TYR A 641 17.87 -14.75 -10.12
CA TYR A 641 18.84 -15.23 -11.10
C TYR A 641 19.92 -16.10 -10.46
N ALA A 642 20.39 -15.77 -9.26
CA ALA A 642 21.34 -16.58 -8.53
C ALA A 642 20.78 -17.98 -8.21
N ALA A 643 19.50 -18.07 -7.85
CA ALA A 643 18.82 -19.35 -7.66
C ALA A 643 18.69 -20.13 -8.98
N TRP A 644 18.21 -19.49 -10.03
CA TRP A 644 18.04 -20.12 -11.35
C TRP A 644 19.38 -20.57 -11.97
N ASN A 645 20.45 -19.77 -11.83
CA ASN A 645 21.80 -20.13 -12.30
C ASN A 645 22.38 -21.36 -11.59
N ASN A 646 21.82 -21.73 -10.46
CA ASN A 646 22.15 -22.96 -9.74
C ASN A 646 21.15 -24.09 -10.00
N GLY A 647 20.24 -23.91 -10.96
CA GLY A 647 19.25 -24.91 -11.34
C GLY A 647 18.14 -25.08 -10.29
N LEU A 648 18.01 -24.14 -9.35
CA LEU A 648 16.94 -24.16 -8.36
C LEU A 648 15.67 -23.60 -9.02
N ARG A 649 14.65 -24.44 -9.13
CA ARG A 649 13.39 -24.13 -9.84
C ARG A 649 12.39 -23.46 -8.89
N VAL A 650 12.64 -22.21 -8.52
CA VAL A 650 11.71 -21.38 -7.77
C VAL A 650 10.97 -20.49 -8.75
N THR A 651 9.64 -20.51 -8.72
CA THR A 651 8.81 -19.74 -9.64
C THR A 651 8.74 -18.27 -9.22
N ALA A 652 9.05 -17.36 -10.14
CA ALA A 652 8.77 -15.96 -9.94
C ALA A 652 7.28 -15.70 -10.21
N VAL A 653 6.58 -15.14 -9.22
CA VAL A 653 5.15 -14.83 -9.29
C VAL A 653 4.91 -13.35 -9.04
N GLY A 654 3.75 -12.82 -9.40
CA GLY A 654 3.36 -11.43 -9.22
C GLY A 654 2.23 -11.32 -8.21
N GLY A 655 2.37 -10.37 -7.31
CA GLY A 655 1.35 -9.95 -6.37
C GLY A 655 1.56 -8.49 -6.01
N GLU A 656 0.48 -7.77 -5.82
CA GLU A 656 0.49 -6.32 -5.62
C GLU A 656 0.48 -5.88 -4.17
N ASP A 657 0.17 -6.77 -3.22
CA ASP A 657 -0.10 -6.40 -1.82
C ASP A 657 -1.25 -5.37 -1.74
N SER A 658 -2.35 -5.68 -2.45
CA SER A 658 -3.54 -4.83 -2.45
C SER A 658 -4.25 -4.91 -1.12
N ILE A 659 -4.44 -3.77 -0.46
CA ILE A 659 -5.31 -3.66 0.71
C ILE A 659 -6.65 -3.12 0.24
N SER A 660 -7.56 -4.01 -0.14
CA SER A 660 -8.76 -3.67 -0.90
C SER A 660 -9.80 -2.85 -0.13
N ASN A 661 -9.71 -2.77 1.19
CA ASN A 661 -10.53 -1.92 2.04
C ASN A 661 -9.91 -0.55 2.39
N LEU A 662 -8.76 -0.19 1.84
CA LEU A 662 -8.20 1.16 1.94
C LEU A 662 -8.71 2.05 0.81
N HIS A 663 -8.90 3.34 1.12
CA HIS A 663 -9.21 4.35 0.10
C HIS A 663 -8.02 4.63 -0.83
N ALA A 664 -6.79 4.40 -0.38
CA ALA A 664 -5.58 4.52 -1.19
C ALA A 664 -4.76 3.24 -1.06
N SER A 665 -4.68 2.46 -2.12
CA SER A 665 -3.93 1.21 -2.20
C SER A 665 -3.83 0.77 -3.65
N LYS A 666 -2.88 -0.10 -3.96
CA LYS A 666 -2.82 -0.77 -5.26
C LYS A 666 -4.13 -1.49 -5.57
N LEU A 667 -4.47 -1.56 -6.84
CA LEU A 667 -5.68 -2.26 -7.30
C LEU A 667 -5.49 -3.77 -7.20
N VAL A 668 -6.57 -4.47 -6.92
CA VAL A 668 -6.64 -5.94 -7.04
C VAL A 668 -6.27 -6.33 -8.46
N GLY A 669 -5.27 -7.19 -8.62
CA GLY A 669 -4.78 -7.64 -9.92
C GLY A 669 -3.93 -6.63 -10.70
N SER A 670 -3.41 -5.56 -10.08
CA SER A 670 -2.49 -4.63 -10.76
C SER A 670 -1.09 -5.22 -11.03
N VAL A 671 -0.70 -6.24 -10.28
CA VAL A 671 0.45 -7.11 -10.57
C VAL A 671 -0.02 -8.55 -10.49
N ARG A 672 -0.03 -9.24 -11.59
CA ARG A 672 -0.59 -10.61 -11.65
C ARG A 672 0.33 -11.61 -12.30
N THR A 673 0.12 -12.86 -11.94
CA THR A 673 0.74 -14.03 -12.56
C THR A 673 -0.25 -14.65 -13.52
N TYR A 674 0.15 -14.86 -14.76
CA TYR A 674 -0.55 -15.71 -15.71
C TYR A 674 0.04 -17.12 -15.64
N ILE A 675 -0.81 -18.12 -15.44
CA ILE A 675 -0.42 -19.54 -15.36
C ILE A 675 -1.02 -20.29 -16.55
N HIS A 676 -0.18 -21.07 -17.21
CA HIS A 676 -0.65 -21.98 -18.26
C HIS A 676 -1.14 -23.28 -17.63
N THR A 677 -2.43 -23.56 -17.77
CA THR A 677 -3.09 -24.76 -17.23
C THR A 677 -3.34 -25.82 -18.30
N GLY A 678 -3.03 -25.50 -19.55
CA GLY A 678 -3.25 -26.38 -20.69
C GLY A 678 -4.75 -26.70 -20.91
N GLU A 679 -5.05 -27.95 -21.21
CA GLU A 679 -6.42 -28.42 -21.48
C GLU A 679 -7.32 -28.49 -20.22
N ARG A 680 -6.75 -28.33 -19.02
CA ARG A 680 -7.52 -28.37 -17.76
C ARG A 680 -8.41 -27.14 -17.57
N GLY A 681 -8.10 -26.04 -18.25
CA GLY A 681 -8.89 -24.82 -18.13
C GLY A 681 -8.73 -24.11 -16.78
N LEU A 682 -9.73 -23.31 -16.39
CA LEU A 682 -9.75 -22.60 -15.12
C LEU A 682 -10.14 -23.53 -13.98
N GLU A 683 -9.15 -24.13 -13.35
CA GLU A 683 -9.29 -24.97 -12.15
C GLU A 683 -8.23 -24.54 -11.13
N MET A 684 -8.62 -24.45 -9.86
CA MET A 684 -7.70 -24.04 -8.78
C MET A 684 -6.44 -24.91 -8.72
N ASP A 685 -6.62 -26.24 -8.71
CA ASP A 685 -5.48 -27.17 -8.61
C ASP A 685 -4.59 -27.10 -9.85
N ALA A 686 -5.18 -26.91 -11.05
CA ALA A 686 -4.40 -26.74 -12.29
C ALA A 686 -3.53 -25.49 -12.24
N TRP A 687 -4.09 -24.42 -11.70
CA TRP A 687 -3.38 -23.15 -11.56
C TRP A 687 -2.20 -23.27 -10.58
N PHE A 688 -2.40 -23.89 -9.40
CA PHE A 688 -1.31 -24.09 -8.44
C PHE A 688 -0.28 -25.12 -8.93
N ASP A 689 -0.70 -26.15 -9.67
CA ASP A 689 0.25 -27.08 -10.31
C ASP A 689 1.13 -26.37 -11.33
N GLY A 690 0.53 -25.54 -12.19
CA GLY A 690 1.26 -24.71 -13.16
C GLY A 690 2.19 -23.71 -12.47
N LEU A 691 1.76 -23.10 -11.35
CA LEU A 691 2.61 -22.24 -10.56
C LEU A 691 3.85 -22.99 -10.06
N ARG A 692 3.67 -24.15 -9.42
CA ARG A 692 4.79 -24.98 -8.93
C ARG A 692 5.71 -25.46 -10.04
N ALA A 693 5.16 -25.69 -11.23
CA ALA A 693 5.93 -26.11 -12.41
C ALA A 693 6.69 -24.95 -13.08
N GLY A 694 6.39 -23.68 -12.72
CA GLY A 694 6.99 -22.51 -13.37
C GLY A 694 6.36 -22.16 -14.72
N HIS A 695 5.19 -22.73 -15.06
CA HIS A 695 4.42 -22.42 -16.27
C HIS A 695 3.78 -21.04 -16.15
N ALA A 696 4.61 -20.01 -15.98
CA ALA A 696 4.16 -18.70 -15.52
C ALA A 696 4.87 -17.54 -16.21
N PHE A 697 4.14 -16.44 -16.38
CA PHE A 697 4.72 -15.11 -16.56
C PHE A 697 4.05 -14.10 -15.63
N VAL A 698 4.78 -13.04 -15.27
CA VAL A 698 4.29 -11.95 -14.42
C VAL A 698 4.04 -10.72 -15.27
N SER A 699 2.96 -9.98 -14.99
CA SER A 699 2.61 -8.78 -15.74
C SER A 699 2.01 -7.68 -14.87
N THR A 700 2.33 -6.44 -15.24
CA THR A 700 1.64 -5.22 -14.81
C THR A 700 0.87 -4.55 -15.96
N GLY A 701 0.68 -5.29 -17.09
CA GLY A 701 -0.04 -4.80 -18.27
C GLY A 701 0.22 -5.61 -19.54
N PRO A 702 1.48 -5.79 -19.99
CA PRO A 702 1.77 -6.55 -21.23
C PRO A 702 1.45 -8.05 -21.07
N LEU A 703 0.84 -8.63 -22.08
CA LEU A 703 0.52 -10.05 -22.21
C LEU A 703 1.58 -10.71 -23.09
N VAL A 704 2.09 -11.87 -22.65
CA VAL A 704 3.29 -12.47 -23.26
C VAL A 704 3.07 -13.97 -23.51
N GLU A 705 3.39 -14.43 -24.72
CA GLU A 705 3.70 -15.82 -25.01
C GLU A 705 5.18 -15.90 -25.38
N PHE A 706 5.88 -16.87 -24.81
CA PHE A 706 7.31 -17.08 -25.03
C PHE A 706 7.63 -18.56 -25.10
N THR A 707 8.33 -18.98 -26.14
CA THR A 707 8.72 -20.40 -26.32
C THR A 707 10.16 -20.51 -26.80
N VAL A 708 10.78 -21.65 -26.46
CA VAL A 708 12.08 -22.07 -27.02
C VAL A 708 11.90 -23.49 -27.54
N ASP A 709 12.05 -23.72 -28.83
CA ASP A 709 11.72 -24.98 -29.53
C ASP A 709 10.32 -25.51 -29.19
N GLY A 710 9.36 -24.59 -28.98
CA GLY A 710 8.00 -24.91 -28.58
C GLY A 710 7.78 -25.13 -27.08
N ALA A 711 8.83 -25.27 -26.28
CA ALA A 711 8.73 -25.36 -24.82
C ALA A 711 8.33 -24.03 -24.20
N ILE A 712 7.37 -24.03 -23.29
CA ILE A 712 6.90 -22.87 -22.54
C ILE A 712 7.75 -22.63 -21.27
N PRO A 713 7.63 -21.46 -20.59
CA PRO A 713 8.26 -21.25 -19.29
C PRO A 713 8.02 -22.40 -18.32
N GLY A 714 9.05 -22.79 -17.56
CA GLY A 714 9.04 -23.96 -16.65
C GLY A 714 9.53 -25.25 -17.30
N GLU A 715 9.33 -25.42 -18.59
CA GLU A 715 9.73 -26.62 -19.32
C GLU A 715 11.23 -26.65 -19.68
N THR A 716 11.70 -27.81 -20.14
CA THR A 716 13.11 -28.05 -20.46
C THR A 716 13.26 -28.53 -21.89
N VAL A 717 14.15 -27.88 -22.64
CA VAL A 717 14.66 -28.33 -23.94
C VAL A 717 15.96 -29.11 -23.69
N ASN A 718 16.02 -30.36 -24.18
CA ASN A 718 17.20 -31.21 -24.05
C ASN A 718 17.99 -31.20 -25.37
N LEU A 719 19.26 -30.84 -25.32
CA LEU A 719 20.20 -30.86 -26.43
C LEU A 719 21.26 -31.93 -26.24
N PRO A 720 21.84 -32.43 -27.34
CA PRO A 720 22.96 -33.40 -27.25
C PRO A 720 24.20 -32.77 -26.61
N GLU A 721 25.22 -33.58 -26.30
CA GLU A 721 26.47 -33.23 -25.62
C GLU A 721 27.24 -32.10 -26.32
N GLU A 722 27.20 -32.12 -27.65
CA GLU A 722 27.81 -31.06 -28.50
C GLU A 722 27.04 -29.78 -28.57
N GLY A 723 25.90 -29.68 -27.88
CA GLY A 723 24.99 -28.52 -27.98
C GLY A 723 24.12 -28.59 -29.24
N GLY A 724 23.60 -27.41 -29.63
CA GLY A 724 22.72 -27.31 -30.77
C GLY A 724 22.24 -25.91 -31.06
N THR A 725 21.23 -25.78 -31.90
CA THR A 725 20.51 -24.52 -32.15
C THR A 725 19.08 -24.63 -31.64
N VAL A 726 18.56 -23.56 -31.07
CA VAL A 726 17.18 -23.47 -30.60
C VAL A 726 16.45 -22.32 -31.30
N GLU A 727 15.16 -22.51 -31.59
CA GLU A 727 14.28 -21.46 -32.11
C GLU A 727 13.52 -20.82 -30.95
N LEU A 728 13.73 -19.52 -30.77
CA LEU A 728 13.05 -18.73 -29.77
C LEU A 728 11.97 -17.90 -30.43
N ARG A 729 10.74 -17.91 -29.88
CA ARG A 729 9.62 -17.10 -30.35
C ARG A 729 8.99 -16.38 -29.18
N ALA A 730 8.63 -15.11 -29.42
CA ALA A 730 7.83 -14.31 -28.48
C ALA A 730 6.72 -13.56 -29.20
N TRP A 731 5.58 -13.47 -28.56
CA TRP A 731 4.44 -12.65 -28.94
C TRP A 731 4.03 -11.79 -27.75
N VAL A 732 3.78 -10.50 -27.99
CA VAL A 732 3.43 -9.54 -26.95
C VAL A 732 2.27 -8.66 -27.40
N ARG A 733 1.30 -8.42 -26.51
CA ARG A 733 0.20 -7.44 -26.67
C ARG A 733 0.09 -6.59 -25.41
N SER A 734 -0.29 -5.31 -25.55
CA SER A 734 -0.45 -4.42 -24.38
C SER A 734 -1.43 -3.30 -24.67
N ILE A 735 -2.25 -2.97 -23.68
CA ILE A 735 -3.15 -1.80 -23.69
C ILE A 735 -2.39 -0.47 -23.60
N THR A 736 -1.14 -0.50 -23.18
CA THR A 736 -0.24 0.67 -23.14
C THR A 736 0.98 0.44 -24.00
N PRO A 737 1.64 1.50 -24.49
CA PRO A 737 2.79 1.35 -25.39
C PRO A 737 3.97 0.59 -24.76
N ILE A 738 4.52 -0.36 -25.50
CA ILE A 738 5.75 -1.09 -25.18
C ILE A 738 6.95 -0.30 -25.72
N GLU A 739 8.06 -0.25 -24.98
CA GLU A 739 9.30 0.37 -25.42
C GLU A 739 10.30 -0.66 -25.98
N ARG A 740 10.45 -1.79 -25.28
CA ARG A 740 11.46 -2.79 -25.62
C ARG A 740 11.14 -4.20 -25.14
N LEU A 741 11.71 -5.17 -25.85
CA LEU A 741 11.84 -6.55 -25.45
C LEU A 741 13.29 -6.81 -25.05
N ILE A 742 13.51 -7.54 -23.97
CA ILE A 742 14.85 -7.83 -23.42
C ILE A 742 14.98 -9.34 -23.29
N LEU A 743 15.84 -9.94 -24.10
CA LEU A 743 16.14 -11.36 -24.04
C LEU A 743 17.32 -11.61 -23.09
N VAL A 744 17.13 -12.52 -22.16
CA VAL A 744 18.09 -12.84 -21.10
C VAL A 744 18.49 -14.31 -21.18
N TRP A 745 19.80 -14.57 -21.11
CA TRP A 745 20.43 -15.89 -20.97
C TRP A 745 21.26 -15.95 -19.68
N ASN A 746 20.93 -16.87 -18.78
CA ASN A 746 21.65 -17.06 -17.51
C ASN A 746 21.85 -15.75 -16.72
N GLY A 747 20.83 -14.90 -16.67
CA GLY A 747 20.85 -13.63 -15.96
C GLY A 747 21.54 -12.48 -16.71
N LYS A 748 22.07 -12.70 -17.89
CA LYS A 748 22.74 -11.69 -18.73
C LYS A 748 21.83 -11.30 -19.90
N VAL A 749 21.69 -10.01 -20.12
CA VAL A 749 21.00 -9.48 -21.31
C VAL A 749 21.85 -9.83 -22.54
N ILE A 750 21.25 -10.56 -23.47
CA ILE A 750 21.90 -10.95 -24.74
C ILE A 750 21.38 -10.16 -25.92
N GLU A 751 20.16 -9.63 -25.82
CA GLU A 751 19.57 -8.77 -26.86
C GLU A 751 18.53 -7.81 -26.24
N GLU A 752 18.52 -6.56 -26.73
CA GLU A 752 17.43 -5.60 -26.52
C GLU A 752 16.85 -5.21 -27.89
N VAL A 753 15.55 -5.35 -28.05
CA VAL A 753 14.82 -5.01 -29.25
C VAL A 753 13.89 -3.84 -28.96
N LEU A 754 14.13 -2.69 -29.58
CA LEU A 754 13.25 -1.52 -29.47
C LEU A 754 12.00 -1.74 -30.32
N VAL A 755 10.83 -1.37 -29.79
CA VAL A 755 9.55 -1.40 -30.48
C VAL A 755 9.24 0.02 -30.97
N GLU A 756 9.42 0.29 -32.27
CA GLU A 756 9.29 1.63 -32.82
C GLU A 756 7.92 1.88 -33.46
N GLU A 757 7.35 0.89 -34.16
CA GLU A 757 6.04 0.96 -34.83
C GLU A 757 5.01 0.12 -34.06
N ASN A 758 3.74 0.51 -34.08
CA ASN A 758 2.63 -0.18 -33.41
C ASN A 758 2.99 -0.72 -32.01
N ARG A 759 3.40 0.20 -31.14
CA ARG A 759 3.98 -0.12 -29.81
C ARG A 759 3.02 -0.87 -28.87
N HIS A 760 1.84 -1.27 -29.34
CA HIS A 760 0.88 -2.11 -28.61
C HIS A 760 1.04 -3.60 -28.91
N GLU A 761 1.88 -3.95 -29.88
CA GLU A 761 2.21 -5.33 -30.22
C GLU A 761 3.69 -5.47 -30.60
N ALA A 762 4.26 -6.63 -30.32
CA ALA A 762 5.60 -6.98 -30.75
C ALA A 762 5.72 -8.49 -30.94
N GLU A 763 6.54 -8.89 -31.91
CA GLU A 763 6.91 -10.27 -32.16
C GLU A 763 8.42 -10.39 -32.26
N LEU A 764 8.98 -11.50 -31.77
CA LEU A 764 10.39 -11.80 -31.84
C LEU A 764 10.56 -13.25 -32.27
N SER A 765 11.42 -13.49 -33.28
CA SER A 765 11.85 -14.82 -33.68
C SER A 765 13.37 -14.83 -33.81
N ARG A 766 14.06 -15.76 -33.13
CA ARG A 766 15.52 -15.88 -33.18
C ARG A 766 15.93 -17.35 -33.22
N THR A 767 16.97 -17.64 -33.98
CA THR A 767 17.69 -18.92 -33.92
C THR A 767 19.02 -18.69 -33.21
N LEU A 768 19.24 -19.35 -32.08
CA LEU A 768 20.41 -19.15 -31.23
C LEU A 768 21.18 -20.46 -31.08
N SER A 769 22.53 -20.38 -31.09
CA SER A 769 23.40 -21.51 -30.81
C SER A 769 23.62 -21.64 -29.31
N VAL A 770 23.48 -22.86 -28.79
CA VAL A 770 23.63 -23.20 -27.37
C VAL A 770 24.69 -24.31 -27.23
N SER A 771 25.72 -24.06 -26.43
CA SER A 771 26.83 -24.98 -26.17
C SER A 771 26.95 -25.41 -24.71
N GLY A 772 26.04 -24.96 -23.84
CA GLY A 772 26.03 -25.34 -22.42
C GLY A 772 24.65 -25.20 -21.82
N SER A 773 24.41 -25.85 -20.70
CA SER A 773 23.15 -25.79 -19.98
C SER A 773 22.87 -24.40 -19.36
N GLY A 774 21.63 -23.99 -19.35
CA GLY A 774 21.23 -22.68 -18.87
C GLY A 774 19.72 -22.47 -19.00
N TRP A 775 19.33 -21.20 -19.13
CA TRP A 775 17.92 -20.83 -19.26
C TRP A 775 17.75 -19.52 -20.02
N TYR A 776 16.66 -19.45 -20.75
CA TYR A 776 16.20 -18.20 -21.38
C TYR A 776 14.99 -17.65 -20.67
N HIS A 777 14.89 -16.33 -20.57
CA HIS A 777 13.67 -15.63 -20.21
C HIS A 777 13.54 -14.31 -20.96
N LEU A 778 12.30 -13.86 -21.13
CA LEU A 778 11.97 -12.61 -21.81
C LEU A 778 11.46 -11.60 -20.78
N ARG A 779 11.90 -10.32 -20.93
CA ARG A 779 11.32 -9.17 -20.25
C ARG A 779 10.75 -8.20 -21.28
N VAL A 780 9.65 -7.55 -20.91
CA VAL A 780 8.96 -6.53 -21.69
C VAL A 780 8.85 -5.27 -20.85
N GLU A 781 9.20 -4.12 -21.40
CA GLU A 781 9.15 -2.86 -20.66
C GLU A 781 8.52 -1.75 -21.51
N GLY A 782 7.63 -0.94 -20.90
CA GLY A 782 7.12 0.33 -21.42
C GLY A 782 7.77 1.51 -20.72
N ARG A 783 7.25 2.72 -20.95
CA ARG A 783 7.74 3.97 -20.33
C ARG A 783 6.84 4.39 -19.17
N THR A 784 7.42 4.92 -18.11
CA THR A 784 6.69 5.49 -16.97
C THR A 784 5.70 6.58 -17.40
N SER A 785 6.06 7.44 -18.35
CA SER A 785 5.17 8.51 -18.85
C SER A 785 3.96 8.02 -19.66
N GLU A 786 3.91 6.74 -20.03
CA GLU A 786 2.89 6.13 -20.88
C GLU A 786 2.11 5.03 -20.14
N ARG A 787 2.27 4.92 -18.80
CA ARG A 787 1.68 3.85 -17.97
C ARG A 787 0.15 3.85 -17.92
N PHE A 788 -0.45 5.04 -17.98
CA PHE A 788 -1.90 5.16 -17.78
C PHE A 788 -2.70 4.36 -18.82
N PRO A 789 -3.66 3.52 -18.42
CA PRO A 789 -4.35 3.47 -17.12
C PRO A 789 -3.86 2.37 -16.15
N LEU A 790 -2.65 1.86 -16.31
CA LEU A 790 -2.09 0.82 -15.42
C LEU A 790 -1.78 1.39 -14.04
N ASP A 791 -2.01 0.59 -13.00
CA ASP A 791 -1.63 0.89 -11.61
C ASP A 791 -0.24 0.30 -11.32
N ALA A 792 0.75 0.77 -12.04
CA ALA A 792 2.16 0.40 -11.94
C ALA A 792 3.04 1.56 -12.41
N ASP A 793 4.29 1.64 -11.97
CA ASP A 793 5.27 2.65 -12.39
C ASP A 793 5.43 2.71 -13.91
N PHE A 794 5.38 1.53 -14.57
CA PHE A 794 5.44 1.37 -16.03
C PHE A 794 4.89 0.00 -16.42
N ALA A 795 4.50 -0.15 -17.68
CA ALA A 795 4.09 -1.42 -18.24
C ALA A 795 5.27 -2.41 -18.23
N GLN A 796 5.11 -3.55 -17.59
CA GLN A 796 6.18 -4.54 -17.49
C GLN A 796 5.61 -5.96 -17.49
N ALA A 797 6.31 -6.86 -18.16
CA ALA A 797 6.09 -8.29 -18.02
C ALA A 797 7.43 -9.04 -18.08
N PHE A 798 7.47 -10.21 -17.47
CA PHE A 798 8.59 -11.14 -17.64
C PHE A 798 8.11 -12.57 -17.49
N THR A 799 8.77 -13.48 -18.22
CA THR A 799 8.47 -14.91 -18.15
C THR A 799 9.30 -15.58 -17.06
N ASN A 800 8.85 -16.74 -16.58
CA ASN A 800 9.75 -17.68 -15.92
C ASN A 800 10.72 -18.31 -16.95
N PRO A 801 11.76 -19.02 -16.51
CA PRO A 801 12.76 -19.61 -17.41
C PRO A 801 12.19 -20.71 -18.31
N VAL A 802 12.59 -20.75 -19.59
CA VAL A 802 12.65 -21.99 -20.34
C VAL A 802 14.06 -22.57 -20.16
N TRP A 803 14.14 -23.76 -19.64
CA TRP A 803 15.39 -24.42 -19.28
C TRP A 803 16.02 -25.12 -20.47
N ILE A 804 17.34 -25.09 -20.58
CA ILE A 804 18.11 -25.82 -21.58
C ILE A 804 19.07 -26.75 -20.84
N THR A 805 19.05 -28.03 -21.21
CA THR A 805 20.01 -29.03 -20.74
C THR A 805 20.83 -29.53 -21.94
N VAL A 806 22.15 -29.44 -21.85
CA VAL A 806 23.09 -29.94 -22.87
C VAL A 806 23.76 -31.18 -22.31
N GLY A 807 23.55 -32.33 -22.98
CA GLY A 807 23.93 -33.60 -22.43
C GLY A 807 23.30 -33.86 -21.07
N ASP A 808 24.09 -34.42 -20.14
CA ASP A 808 23.66 -34.65 -18.74
C ASP A 808 24.15 -33.55 -17.77
N HIS A 809 24.59 -32.39 -18.32
CA HIS A 809 25.14 -31.31 -17.49
C HIS A 809 24.04 -30.46 -16.86
N PRO A 810 23.96 -30.36 -15.50
CA PRO A 810 22.99 -29.51 -14.86
C PRO A 810 23.36 -28.04 -15.00
N VAL A 811 22.35 -27.17 -14.89
CA VAL A 811 22.57 -25.71 -14.79
C VAL A 811 23.28 -25.40 -13.48
N ARG A 812 24.50 -24.85 -13.53
CA ARG A 812 25.33 -24.51 -12.36
C ARG A 812 26.17 -23.27 -12.62
N SER A 813 26.36 -22.47 -11.60
CA SER A 813 27.19 -21.27 -11.63
C SER A 813 27.96 -21.10 -10.31
N GLN A 814 29.28 -21.22 -10.36
CA GLN A 814 30.13 -20.98 -9.19
C GLN A 814 29.96 -19.56 -8.63
N GLU A 815 29.83 -18.58 -9.49
CA GLU A 815 29.61 -17.17 -9.11
C GLU A 815 28.29 -17.01 -8.32
N SER A 816 27.21 -17.62 -8.81
CA SER A 816 25.90 -17.56 -8.16
C SER A 816 25.87 -18.40 -6.88
N ALA A 817 26.58 -19.53 -6.81
CA ALA A 817 26.73 -20.28 -5.58
C ALA A 817 27.52 -19.49 -4.51
N ALA A 818 28.61 -18.82 -4.91
CA ALA A 818 29.36 -17.92 -4.01
C ALA A 818 28.50 -16.73 -3.53
N TYR A 819 27.64 -16.16 -4.39
CA TYR A 819 26.67 -15.12 -4.02
C TYR A 819 25.71 -15.65 -2.93
N SER A 820 25.14 -16.84 -3.12
CA SER A 820 24.21 -17.45 -2.17
C SER A 820 24.88 -17.77 -0.84
N LEU A 821 26.12 -18.19 -0.84
CA LEU A 821 26.91 -18.43 0.39
C LEU A 821 27.12 -17.13 1.17
N ARG A 822 27.51 -16.03 0.49
CA ARG A 822 27.63 -14.71 1.16
C ARG A 822 26.30 -14.23 1.74
N TRP A 823 25.19 -14.52 1.04
CA TRP A 823 23.85 -14.21 1.54
C TRP A 823 23.57 -14.92 2.87
N ILE A 824 23.79 -16.23 2.93
CA ILE A 824 23.57 -17.03 4.14
C ILE A 824 24.51 -16.59 5.27
N ASP A 825 25.77 -16.24 4.97
CA ASP A 825 26.71 -15.73 5.96
C ASP A 825 26.24 -14.41 6.58
N LYS A 826 25.71 -13.52 5.75
CA LYS A 826 25.14 -12.26 6.19
C LYS A 826 23.87 -12.46 7.03
N LEU A 827 22.95 -13.33 6.59
CA LEU A 827 21.75 -13.70 7.35
C LEU A 827 22.11 -14.28 8.72
N GLN A 828 23.10 -15.19 8.76
CA GLN A 828 23.56 -15.76 10.04
C GLN A 828 24.12 -14.68 10.96
N GLY A 829 24.95 -13.76 10.46
CA GLY A 829 25.48 -12.66 11.26
C GLY A 829 24.38 -11.79 11.86
N MET A 830 23.29 -11.51 11.08
CA MET A 830 22.13 -10.80 11.58
C MET A 830 21.39 -11.60 12.67
N ALA A 831 21.23 -12.91 12.48
CA ALA A 831 20.58 -13.79 13.47
C ALA A 831 21.43 -14.01 14.73
N GLU A 832 22.77 -14.00 14.63
CA GLU A 832 23.70 -14.03 15.78
C GLU A 832 23.61 -12.79 16.64
N ALA A 833 23.42 -11.64 16.00
CA ALA A 833 23.26 -10.36 16.68
C ALA A 833 21.87 -10.17 17.31
N TRP A 834 20.91 -11.04 17.01
CA TRP A 834 19.54 -10.94 17.53
C TRP A 834 19.47 -11.27 19.02
N PRO A 835 18.93 -10.37 19.88
CA PRO A 835 18.97 -10.56 21.34
C PRO A 835 17.88 -11.53 21.86
N GLY A 836 16.78 -11.70 21.12
CA GLY A 836 15.54 -12.29 21.59
C GLY A 836 15.43 -13.82 21.44
N TRP A 837 16.54 -14.57 21.37
CA TRP A 837 16.48 -16.04 21.35
C TRP A 837 16.00 -16.61 22.68
N ARG A 838 14.90 -17.41 22.68
CA ARG A 838 14.38 -18.05 23.90
C ARG A 838 15.30 -19.13 24.45
N SER A 839 16.06 -19.82 23.58
CA SER A 839 16.98 -20.87 24.00
C SER A 839 18.11 -21.11 23.00
N VAL A 840 19.21 -21.68 23.51
CA VAL A 840 20.33 -22.16 22.68
C VAL A 840 19.88 -23.23 21.69
N ARG A 841 18.92 -24.10 22.08
CA ARG A 841 18.38 -25.16 21.23
C ARG A 841 17.69 -24.58 19.99
N GLU A 842 16.87 -23.55 20.16
CA GLU A 842 16.18 -22.91 19.04
C GLU A 842 17.17 -22.26 18.07
N ARG A 843 18.15 -21.53 18.60
CA ARG A 843 19.22 -20.93 17.81
C ARG A 843 19.99 -21.96 17.00
N LEU A 844 20.42 -23.06 17.65
CA LEU A 844 21.15 -24.13 16.99
C LEU A 844 20.31 -24.81 15.89
N HIS A 845 19.01 -25.02 16.12
CA HIS A 845 18.11 -25.58 15.10
C HIS A 845 18.09 -24.72 13.83
N VAL A 846 17.91 -23.41 13.96
CA VAL A 846 17.89 -22.50 12.82
C VAL A 846 19.27 -22.45 12.13
N PHE A 847 20.35 -22.42 12.88
CA PHE A 847 21.71 -22.41 12.32
C PHE A 847 22.06 -23.70 11.60
N GLU A 848 21.49 -24.84 12.03
CA GLU A 848 21.61 -26.10 11.31
C GLU A 848 20.94 -26.03 9.93
N GLN A 849 19.79 -25.39 9.79
CA GLN A 849 19.14 -25.15 8.49
C GLN A 849 20.04 -24.29 7.58
N PHE A 850 20.66 -23.24 8.13
CA PHE A 850 21.62 -22.43 7.37
C PHE A 850 22.82 -23.25 6.90
N GLU A 851 23.36 -24.15 7.75
CA GLU A 851 24.47 -25.01 7.35
C GLU A 851 24.08 -26.10 6.33
N GLN A 852 22.85 -26.62 6.41
CA GLN A 852 22.30 -27.51 5.39
C GLN A 852 22.22 -26.80 4.03
N ALA A 853 21.72 -25.57 3.99
CA ALA A 853 21.67 -24.78 2.77
C ALA A 853 23.09 -24.46 2.22
N ARG A 854 24.06 -24.17 3.10
CA ARG A 854 25.46 -23.98 2.67
C ARG A 854 26.04 -25.22 2.02
N LYS A 855 25.73 -26.40 2.55
CA LYS A 855 26.21 -27.67 1.96
C LYS A 855 25.71 -27.82 0.52
N VAL A 856 24.48 -27.46 0.24
CA VAL A 856 23.92 -27.50 -1.12
C VAL A 856 24.71 -26.56 -2.04
N TYR A 857 24.94 -25.30 -1.66
CA TYR A 857 25.67 -24.34 -2.51
C TYR A 857 27.17 -24.70 -2.63
N ARG A 858 27.82 -25.23 -1.60
CA ARG A 858 29.21 -25.74 -1.69
C ARG A 858 29.32 -26.90 -2.70
N GLY A 859 28.33 -27.79 -2.73
CA GLY A 859 28.27 -28.83 -3.74
C GLY A 859 28.21 -28.30 -5.17
N PHE A 860 27.67 -27.08 -5.37
CA PHE A 860 27.68 -26.44 -6.69
C PHE A 860 29.02 -25.77 -7.04
N THR A 861 29.87 -25.46 -6.06
CA THR A 861 31.21 -24.92 -6.30
C THR A 861 32.27 -26.01 -6.51
N GLU A 862 32.08 -27.20 -5.94
CA GLU A 862 33.06 -28.31 -5.96
C GLU A 862 32.89 -29.27 -7.15
N GLY A 863 31.73 -29.30 -7.81
CA GLY A 863 31.38 -30.22 -8.89
C GLY A 863 31.81 -29.83 -10.30
N SER A 864 32.66 -28.83 -10.49
CA SER A 864 33.08 -28.30 -11.81
C SER A 864 34.56 -28.55 -12.11
N GLN A 865 35.09 -29.75 -11.81
CA GLN A 865 36.40 -30.18 -12.30
C GLN A 865 36.27 -31.18 -13.42
#